data_55168474785c2930d2cd7911a3de8ebe
#
_entry.id   55168474785c2930d2cd7911a3de8ebe
#
_cell.length_a   1.000
_cell.length_b   1.000
_cell.length_c   1.000
_cell.angle_alpha   90.00
_cell.angle_beta   90.00
_cell.angle_gamma   90.00
#
_symmetry.space_group_name_H-M   'P 1'
#
loop_
_entity.id
_entity.type
_entity.pdbx_description
1 polymer ?
#
loop_
_entity_poly.entity_id
_entity_poly.type
_entity_poly.pdbx_seq_one_letter_code
_entity_poly.pdbx_strand_id
1 'polypeptide(L)'
;DRPEPSGPPRPELRIVEKRVYRGPNVWSYEQAIHLVVDLGILEEYPSNTLPGFVDQLLEWLPGLQQHTCSRGRPGGFVERLREGTWMGHVAEHIALALQAEAGHDLRRGKTRQVPGEKGRYNVIYGYLDERVGLAAGELAVRIVNNLVEREPGFDFREQLDEFLRLAQRTAFGPSTSAILEEAAARDIPYIRLNQYSLVQLGQGRYQQRIRATMTSRTSALAVDIAGDKALTNQLLSSVGLPVPQSHTVRTEDDAVAMARRIGYPVVVKPLDGNHGRGVGIDLRDEAAVRAHFPVAREESRRGIVVVESFIVGNDYRCLIIGGKMAAIAERVPAHVIGDGQHTIAELVEITNADPRRGVGHEKVLTRIVVNEQALELVAKQGYTMDSVPPEGEMVKLALTGNMSTGGISIDRTFDAHPENVEIAEEAARLIGLDVAGIDFICPDISAPVRETGGAICEVNAAPGFRMHTHPTVGEPQYIAKPVVDLLFPPGSPARVPIVAVTGTNGKTTTARMIAHIMKGLGRTVGMTSTDGIVIDERLVKRADASGPRSARMVLQNPRVDFAVMEVARGGILREGLGYDRNDIAVVTNVAADHLGLRGVETLEQLAAVKQVVVEAVPRHGFAVLNADDPLVREMRRHCSGSIVWFSMRPPGSPERDFIDAALRRGGRAVVLEPTDRGEMIVIKHGRRSMQLAWTHLLPSTFGGAARFNVANAMAAAGAAFAADAPLHDIRQGLRTFTTNYYLSPGRLNMIDVRGVTVVVDYCHNPAGMRALGEFVDNFAEQRDLQSEHGRVSRIAVIGGTGDRRDEDLREFGAVAADFFDAIVVREDDNPRGRPRGESSQLVTEGIRGRMDEGARCRRVEITVDEVAAVRDAMVLANPGDLVVLCVDKHAQVLSLLEDMSQSAYPGARTDEEHPGDPDLDPAELHESAAASAQEARADYAEAEPGQVVPQP
;
A
#
# COMPACT_ATOMS: atom_id res chain seq x y z
N ASP A 1 -34.65 6.35 11.51
CA ASP A 1 -35.39 7.40 12.26
C ASP A 1 -34.62 7.70 13.55
N ARG A 2 -33.74 8.73 13.51
CA ARG A 2 -33.25 9.40 14.71
C ARG A 2 -34.15 10.62 14.90
N PRO A 3 -34.59 10.93 16.12
CA PRO A 3 -35.41 12.10 16.36
C PRO A 3 -34.66 13.38 15.99
N GLU A 4 -35.28 14.24 15.22
CA GLU A 4 -34.79 15.60 14.96
C GLU A 4 -34.58 16.36 16.25
N PRO A 5 -33.45 17.06 16.47
CA PRO A 5 -33.23 17.87 17.65
C PRO A 5 -34.20 19.05 17.67
N SER A 6 -35.05 19.12 18.66
CA SER A 6 -35.97 20.20 18.88
C SER A 6 -35.25 21.43 19.48
N GLY A 7 -34.70 22.27 18.64
CA GLY A 7 -34.09 23.57 18.97
C GLY A 7 -33.79 24.38 17.74
N PRO A 8 -33.61 25.73 17.81
CA PRO A 8 -33.17 26.51 16.67
C PRO A 8 -31.79 25.94 16.15
N PRO A 9 -31.55 25.91 14.82
CA PRO A 9 -30.32 25.40 14.27
C PRO A 9 -29.13 26.19 14.83
N ARG A 10 -28.19 25.49 15.48
CA ARG A 10 -26.93 26.08 15.96
C ARG A 10 -25.98 26.33 14.79
N PRO A 11 -25.18 27.41 14.82
CA PRO A 11 -24.16 27.66 13.83
C PRO A 11 -22.98 26.68 14.00
N GLU A 12 -23.09 25.49 13.45
CA GLU A 12 -22.11 24.41 13.63
C GLU A 12 -21.68 23.84 12.27
N LEU A 13 -20.36 23.77 12.04
CA LEU A 13 -19.76 23.03 10.96
C LEU A 13 -19.75 21.54 11.31
N ARG A 14 -20.35 20.68 10.49
CA ARG A 14 -20.44 19.24 10.75
C ARG A 14 -19.75 18.42 9.67
N ILE A 15 -19.00 17.40 10.08
CA ILE A 15 -18.45 16.40 9.16
C ILE A 15 -19.56 15.39 8.84
N VAL A 16 -19.96 15.31 7.58
CA VAL A 16 -20.98 14.37 7.08
C VAL A 16 -20.32 13.06 6.66
N GLU A 17 -19.16 13.14 6.00
CA GLU A 17 -18.45 11.97 5.51
C GLU A 17 -16.93 12.19 5.61
N LYS A 18 -16.20 11.09 5.86
CA LYS A 18 -14.72 11.04 5.87
C LYS A 18 -14.25 9.96 4.91
N ARG A 19 -13.28 10.30 4.07
CA ARG A 19 -12.61 9.34 3.17
C ARG A 19 -11.11 9.55 3.22
N VAL A 20 -10.38 8.46 3.02
CA VAL A 20 -8.91 8.48 2.92
C VAL A 20 -8.51 7.93 1.57
N TYR A 21 -7.93 8.77 0.75
CA TYR A 21 -7.38 8.40 -0.55
C TYR A 21 -5.91 7.99 -0.38
N ARG A 22 -5.58 6.75 -0.76
CA ARG A 22 -4.25 6.17 -0.63
C ARG A 22 -3.58 6.05 -2.00
N GLY A 23 -3.13 7.18 -2.53
CA GLY A 23 -2.54 7.32 -3.86
C GLY A 23 -3.38 8.19 -4.79
N PRO A 24 -3.10 8.23 -6.10
CA PRO A 24 -3.82 9.00 -7.09
C PRO A 24 -5.33 8.77 -7.03
N ASN A 25 -6.09 9.83 -7.13
CA ASN A 25 -7.54 9.86 -6.96
C ASN A 25 -8.16 11.02 -7.77
N VAL A 26 -9.48 11.15 -7.74
CA VAL A 26 -10.20 12.19 -8.50
C VAL A 26 -9.88 13.64 -8.08
N TRP A 27 -9.20 13.84 -6.97
CA TRP A 27 -8.90 15.16 -6.43
C TRP A 27 -7.41 15.52 -6.49
N SER A 28 -6.54 14.51 -6.44
CA SER A 28 -5.09 14.68 -6.31
C SER A 28 -4.32 13.52 -6.94
N TYR A 29 -3.12 13.80 -7.43
CA TYR A 29 -2.14 12.77 -7.83
C TYR A 29 -1.47 12.07 -6.63
N GLU A 30 -1.68 12.60 -5.44
CA GLU A 30 -1.11 12.11 -4.19
C GLU A 30 -2.22 11.68 -3.22
N GLN A 31 -1.83 11.04 -2.14
CA GLN A 31 -2.74 10.69 -1.06
C GLN A 31 -3.38 11.93 -0.42
N ALA A 32 -4.65 11.82 -0.05
CA ALA A 32 -5.41 12.92 0.53
C ALA A 32 -6.50 12.46 1.50
N ILE A 33 -6.78 13.28 2.51
CA ILE A 33 -8.00 13.20 3.30
C ILE A 33 -9.08 13.97 2.56
N HIS A 34 -10.27 13.44 2.55
CA HIS A 34 -11.46 14.09 2.02
C HIS A 34 -12.56 14.09 3.09
N LEU A 35 -12.95 15.26 3.50
CA LEU A 35 -14.09 15.49 4.39
C LEU A 35 -15.22 16.11 3.57
N VAL A 36 -16.43 15.59 3.70
CA VAL A 36 -17.64 16.29 3.30
C VAL A 36 -18.17 17.02 4.53
N VAL A 37 -18.19 18.34 4.47
CA VAL A 37 -18.65 19.17 5.59
C VAL A 37 -19.95 19.87 5.22
N ASP A 38 -20.86 19.98 6.20
CA ASP A 38 -22.11 20.71 6.12
C ASP A 38 -21.96 21.98 6.95
N LEU A 39 -22.08 23.14 6.31
CA LEU A 39 -21.95 24.43 6.94
C LEU A 39 -23.23 24.86 7.68
N GLY A 40 -24.37 24.25 7.39
CA GLY A 40 -25.65 24.67 7.93
C GLY A 40 -25.87 26.17 7.71
N ILE A 41 -26.20 26.91 8.77
CA ILE A 41 -26.39 28.36 8.72
C ILE A 41 -25.08 29.14 8.45
N LEU A 42 -23.91 28.55 8.69
CA LEU A 42 -22.60 29.18 8.42
C LEU A 42 -22.34 29.40 6.93
N GLU A 43 -23.16 28.84 6.03
CA GLU A 43 -23.16 29.19 4.61
C GLU A 43 -23.46 30.68 4.37
N GLU A 44 -24.19 31.31 5.26
CA GLU A 44 -24.57 32.72 5.19
C GLU A 44 -23.57 33.64 5.95
N TYR A 45 -22.60 33.07 6.66
CA TYR A 45 -21.64 33.78 7.51
C TYR A 45 -20.19 33.49 7.12
N PRO A 46 -19.65 34.16 6.07
CA PRO A 46 -18.24 34.06 5.73
C PRO A 46 -17.35 34.64 6.84
N SER A 47 -16.07 34.26 6.84
CA SER A 47 -15.08 34.52 7.90
C SER A 47 -14.99 36.01 8.33
N ASN A 48 -15.19 36.96 7.42
CA ASN A 48 -15.12 38.38 7.72
C ASN A 48 -16.37 38.96 8.41
N THR A 49 -17.46 38.19 8.46
CA THR A 49 -18.69 38.59 9.13
C THR A 49 -18.78 38.19 10.62
N LEU A 50 -17.86 37.34 11.05
CA LEU A 50 -17.79 36.81 12.39
C LEU A 50 -16.84 37.67 13.25
N PRO A 51 -17.34 38.40 14.29
CA PRO A 51 -16.50 39.29 15.08
C PRO A 51 -15.38 38.56 15.83
N GLY A 52 -14.12 39.01 15.64
CA GLY A 52 -12.94 38.46 16.33
C GLY A 52 -12.45 37.10 15.80
N PHE A 53 -13.18 36.48 14.88
CA PHE A 53 -12.86 35.15 14.35
C PHE A 53 -11.46 35.10 13.73
N VAL A 54 -11.15 36.01 12.80
CA VAL A 54 -9.89 36.03 12.07
C VAL A 54 -8.71 36.29 13.00
N ASP A 55 -8.83 37.27 13.88
CA ASP A 55 -7.72 37.65 14.77
C ASP A 55 -7.40 36.54 15.78
N GLN A 56 -8.42 35.92 16.37
CA GLN A 56 -8.24 34.79 17.28
C GLN A 56 -7.67 33.55 16.58
N LEU A 57 -8.11 33.25 15.35
CA LEU A 57 -7.56 32.15 14.57
C LEU A 57 -6.06 32.36 14.29
N LEU A 58 -5.66 33.58 13.92
CA LEU A 58 -4.25 33.89 13.63
C LEU A 58 -3.39 33.96 14.89
N GLU A 59 -3.97 34.28 16.04
CA GLU A 59 -3.31 34.16 17.34
C GLU A 59 -3.04 32.70 17.71
N TRP A 60 -4.01 31.82 17.47
CA TRP A 60 -3.89 30.37 17.76
C TRP A 60 -2.96 29.65 16.79
N LEU A 61 -3.03 29.98 15.51
CA LEU A 61 -2.25 29.35 14.44
C LEU A 61 -1.52 30.38 13.59
N PRO A 62 -0.45 30.98 14.11
CA PRO A 62 0.31 32.02 13.39
C PRO A 62 0.94 31.52 12.09
N GLY A 63 1.18 30.21 11.93
CA GLY A 63 1.66 29.55 10.71
C GLY A 63 0.77 29.80 9.49
N LEU A 64 -0.53 30.09 9.68
CA LEU A 64 -1.47 30.43 8.61
C LEU A 64 -1.06 31.68 7.81
N GLN A 65 -0.22 32.56 8.37
CA GLN A 65 0.35 33.72 7.69
C GLN A 65 1.30 33.35 6.55
N GLN A 66 1.82 32.13 6.53
CA GLN A 66 2.67 31.62 5.46
C GLN A 66 1.88 30.95 4.32
N HIS A 67 0.58 30.68 4.53
CA HIS A 67 -0.24 30.00 3.54
C HIS A 67 -0.52 30.88 2.32
N THR A 68 -0.24 30.34 1.14
CA THR A 68 -0.34 31.08 -0.14
C THR A 68 -1.75 31.11 -0.71
N CYS A 69 -2.56 30.08 -0.47
CA CYS A 69 -3.89 29.90 -1.08
C CYS A 69 -3.86 30.13 -2.61
N SER A 70 -5.00 30.48 -3.20
CA SER A 70 -5.14 30.82 -4.63
C SER A 70 -4.38 32.11 -5.06
N ARG A 71 -3.88 32.90 -4.11
CA ARG A 71 -3.09 34.12 -4.39
C ARG A 71 -1.65 33.83 -4.80
N GLY A 72 -1.13 32.62 -4.49
CA GLY A 72 0.23 32.19 -4.88
C GLY A 72 1.37 32.89 -4.16
N ARG A 73 1.10 33.63 -3.08
CA ARG A 73 2.11 34.33 -2.24
C ARG A 73 1.82 34.15 -0.75
N PRO A 74 2.84 34.18 0.13
CA PRO A 74 2.66 34.15 1.57
C PRO A 74 1.67 35.23 2.03
N GLY A 75 0.81 34.91 2.98
CA GLY A 75 -0.28 35.80 3.44
C GLY A 75 -1.54 35.76 2.58
N GLY A 76 -1.53 35.11 1.43
CA GLY A 76 -2.70 35.06 0.54
C GLY A 76 -3.93 34.43 1.17
N PHE A 77 -3.77 33.48 2.09
CA PHE A 77 -4.90 32.94 2.85
C PHE A 77 -5.48 33.97 3.86
N VAL A 78 -4.61 34.72 4.54
CA VAL A 78 -5.04 35.78 5.48
C VAL A 78 -5.82 36.89 4.75
N GLU A 79 -5.39 37.25 3.56
CA GLU A 79 -6.16 38.18 2.70
C GLU A 79 -7.58 37.62 2.43
N ARG A 80 -7.67 36.34 2.05
CA ARG A 80 -8.96 35.66 1.83
C ARG A 80 -9.82 35.60 3.08
N LEU A 81 -9.23 35.34 4.25
CA LEU A 81 -9.98 35.39 5.53
C LEU A 81 -10.58 36.76 5.80
N ARG A 82 -9.85 37.84 5.53
CA ARG A 82 -10.31 39.22 5.75
C ARG A 82 -11.29 39.72 4.68
N GLU A 83 -11.17 39.25 3.44
CA GLU A 83 -12.14 39.50 2.37
C GLU A 83 -13.45 38.74 2.58
N GLY A 84 -13.40 37.61 3.27
CA GLY A 84 -14.51 36.69 3.50
C GLY A 84 -14.38 35.38 2.72
N THR A 85 -14.37 34.28 3.45
CA THR A 85 -14.37 32.93 2.86
C THR A 85 -15.20 31.98 3.70
N TRP A 86 -15.64 30.87 3.11
CA TRP A 86 -16.48 29.89 3.76
C TRP A 86 -15.73 28.98 4.73
N MET A 87 -16.41 28.46 5.75
CA MET A 87 -15.82 27.69 6.85
C MET A 87 -15.19 26.37 6.37
N GLY A 88 -15.67 25.77 5.29
CA GLY A 88 -15.01 24.60 4.69
C GLY A 88 -13.59 24.90 4.21
N HIS A 89 -13.37 26.06 3.57
CA HIS A 89 -12.03 26.49 3.15
C HIS A 89 -11.16 26.90 4.35
N VAL A 90 -11.74 27.45 5.38
CA VAL A 90 -11.03 27.74 6.64
C VAL A 90 -10.55 26.43 7.28
N ALA A 91 -11.42 25.42 7.40
CA ALA A 91 -11.09 24.12 7.97
C ALA A 91 -9.97 23.40 7.17
N GLU A 92 -9.93 23.52 5.83
CA GLU A 92 -8.84 23.02 4.99
C GLU A 92 -7.49 23.58 5.43
N HIS A 93 -7.40 24.90 5.52
CA HIS A 93 -6.14 25.57 5.89
C HIS A 93 -5.74 25.32 7.34
N ILE A 94 -6.70 25.22 8.27
CA ILE A 94 -6.41 24.83 9.65
C ILE A 94 -5.83 23.40 9.69
N ALA A 95 -6.44 22.45 8.98
CA ALA A 95 -5.94 21.07 8.94
C ALA A 95 -4.52 20.98 8.39
N LEU A 96 -4.17 21.78 7.39
CA LEU A 96 -2.79 21.90 6.88
C LEU A 96 -1.86 22.54 7.92
N ALA A 97 -2.29 23.62 8.58
CA ALA A 97 -1.49 24.29 9.61
C ALA A 97 -1.22 23.39 10.81
N LEU A 98 -2.21 22.64 11.29
CA LEU A 98 -2.04 21.66 12.37
C LEU A 98 -1.03 20.57 12.01
N GLN A 99 -1.06 20.07 10.76
CA GLN A 99 -0.07 19.11 10.29
C GLN A 99 1.34 19.72 10.20
N ALA A 100 1.44 21.00 9.81
CA ALA A 100 2.72 21.72 9.80
C ALA A 100 3.30 21.90 11.21
N GLU A 101 2.46 22.19 12.22
CA GLU A 101 2.88 22.21 13.65
C GLU A 101 3.41 20.83 14.09
N ALA A 102 2.89 19.75 13.52
CA ALA A 102 3.40 18.39 13.76
C ALA A 102 4.64 18.02 12.92
N GLY A 103 5.20 18.94 12.16
CA GLY A 103 6.36 18.70 11.29
C GLY A 103 6.03 18.14 9.91
N HIS A 104 4.74 18.09 9.52
CA HIS A 104 4.28 17.64 8.21
C HIS A 104 4.03 18.86 7.30
N ASP A 105 5.05 19.38 6.61
CA ASP A 105 4.90 20.53 5.68
C ASP A 105 4.16 20.13 4.41
N LEU A 106 2.84 20.23 4.45
CA LEU A 106 1.92 19.92 3.36
C LEU A 106 1.23 21.21 2.89
N ARG A 107 1.22 21.41 1.57
CA ARG A 107 0.70 22.66 0.98
C ARG A 107 -0.51 22.46 0.09
N ARG A 108 -0.89 21.22 -0.21
CA ARG A 108 -2.00 20.91 -1.13
C ARG A 108 -3.30 20.79 -0.37
N GLY A 109 -4.22 21.68 -0.68
CA GLY A 109 -5.61 21.62 -0.26
C GLY A 109 -6.54 22.11 -1.37
N LYS A 110 -7.81 21.73 -1.31
CA LYS A 110 -8.83 22.11 -2.25
C LYS A 110 -10.22 22.01 -1.63
N THR A 111 -10.96 23.12 -1.62
CA THR A 111 -12.34 23.12 -1.18
C THR A 111 -13.26 23.44 -2.35
N ARG A 112 -14.32 22.63 -2.53
CA ARG A 112 -15.35 22.79 -3.57
C ARG A 112 -16.72 22.44 -3.02
N GLN A 113 -17.74 23.24 -3.40
CA GLN A 113 -19.14 22.90 -3.07
C GLN A 113 -19.52 21.55 -3.69
N VAL A 114 -20.33 20.78 -2.98
CA VAL A 114 -20.93 19.56 -3.51
C VAL A 114 -21.97 19.95 -4.56
N PRO A 115 -21.89 19.45 -5.80
CA PRO A 115 -22.83 19.80 -6.85
C PRO A 115 -24.27 19.51 -6.43
N GLY A 116 -25.17 20.52 -6.57
CA GLY A 116 -26.59 20.40 -6.24
C GLY A 116 -26.93 20.48 -4.74
N GLU A 117 -25.95 20.53 -3.83
CA GLU A 117 -26.16 20.56 -2.39
C GLU A 117 -25.66 21.90 -1.81
N LYS A 118 -26.58 22.86 -1.58
CA LYS A 118 -26.23 24.14 -0.93
C LYS A 118 -25.78 23.86 0.50
N GLY A 119 -24.70 24.54 0.95
CA GLY A 119 -24.16 24.42 2.30
C GLY A 119 -23.21 23.22 2.50
N ARG A 120 -23.09 22.32 1.53
CA ARG A 120 -22.15 21.19 1.62
C ARG A 120 -20.90 21.39 0.77
N TYR A 121 -19.75 21.05 1.35
CA TYR A 121 -18.44 21.24 0.72
C TYR A 121 -17.56 20.01 0.84
N ASN A 122 -16.88 19.71 -0.25
CA ASN A 122 -15.76 18.77 -0.30
C ASN A 122 -14.52 19.53 0.16
N VAL A 123 -13.92 19.12 1.25
CA VAL A 123 -12.66 19.63 1.82
C VAL A 123 -11.60 18.56 1.66
N ILE A 124 -10.60 18.81 0.83
CA ILE A 124 -9.53 17.88 0.49
C ILE A 124 -8.20 18.48 0.90
N TYR A 125 -7.34 17.71 1.56
CA TYR A 125 -5.97 18.11 1.92
C TYR A 125 -5.04 16.89 1.98
N GLY A 126 -3.76 17.12 1.70
CA GLY A 126 -2.73 16.08 1.75
C GLY A 126 -2.46 15.58 3.16
N TYR A 127 -1.84 14.41 3.29
CA TYR A 127 -1.36 13.86 4.56
C TYR A 127 -0.07 13.03 4.36
N LEU A 128 0.74 12.90 5.43
CA LEU A 128 1.86 11.97 5.49
C LEU A 128 1.51 10.72 6.32
N ASP A 129 0.89 10.89 7.48
CA ASP A 129 0.31 9.81 8.29
C ASP A 129 -1.22 9.94 8.29
N GLU A 130 -1.92 8.85 7.97
CA GLU A 130 -3.38 8.82 7.83
C GLU A 130 -4.10 9.23 9.13
N ARG A 131 -3.58 8.80 10.28
CA ARG A 131 -4.18 9.09 11.59
C ARG A 131 -4.03 10.56 11.96
N VAL A 132 -2.84 11.12 11.67
CA VAL A 132 -2.55 12.54 11.89
C VAL A 132 -3.41 13.39 10.96
N GLY A 133 -3.51 13.02 9.68
CA GLY A 133 -4.34 13.73 8.71
C GLY A 133 -5.82 13.74 9.09
N LEU A 134 -6.39 12.62 9.53
CA LEU A 134 -7.78 12.55 9.99
C LEU A 134 -8.00 13.37 11.26
N ALA A 135 -7.12 13.26 12.26
CA ALA A 135 -7.22 14.02 13.49
C ALA A 135 -7.09 15.53 13.26
N ALA A 136 -6.23 15.95 12.32
CA ALA A 136 -6.10 17.36 11.92
C ALA A 136 -7.41 17.94 11.38
N GLY A 137 -8.12 17.19 10.53
CA GLY A 137 -9.41 17.61 9.99
C GLY A 137 -10.52 17.66 11.05
N GLU A 138 -10.55 16.69 11.95
CA GLU A 138 -11.51 16.68 13.05
C GLU A 138 -11.27 17.84 14.03
N LEU A 139 -10.01 18.09 14.38
CA LEU A 139 -9.63 19.22 15.23
C LEU A 139 -9.88 20.55 14.51
N ALA A 140 -9.63 20.66 13.19
CA ALA A 140 -9.92 21.85 12.41
C ALA A 140 -11.40 22.25 12.47
N VAL A 141 -12.31 21.30 12.33
CA VAL A 141 -13.75 21.53 12.46
C VAL A 141 -14.11 21.98 13.90
N ARG A 142 -13.54 21.36 14.92
CA ARG A 142 -13.76 21.78 16.33
C ARG A 142 -13.23 23.18 16.61
N ILE A 143 -12.09 23.56 16.04
CA ILE A 143 -11.52 24.91 16.14
C ILE A 143 -12.48 25.93 15.52
N VAL A 144 -12.96 25.65 14.28
CA VAL A 144 -13.96 26.53 13.63
C VAL A 144 -15.19 26.71 14.51
N ASN A 145 -15.76 25.60 14.99
CA ASN A 145 -16.97 25.66 15.85
C ASN A 145 -16.76 26.45 17.13
N ASN A 146 -15.59 26.27 17.78
CA ASN A 146 -15.26 27.02 18.99
C ASN A 146 -15.05 28.54 18.75
N LEU A 147 -14.49 28.89 17.59
CA LEU A 147 -14.33 30.30 17.20
C LEU A 147 -15.66 30.97 16.85
N VAL A 148 -16.65 30.18 16.40
CA VAL A 148 -18.03 30.68 16.10
C VAL A 148 -18.87 30.77 17.38
N GLU A 149 -18.95 29.68 18.14
CA GLU A 149 -19.63 29.57 19.42
C GLU A 149 -18.68 29.00 20.45
N ARG A 150 -18.30 29.83 21.45
CA ARG A 150 -17.38 29.37 22.49
C ARG A 150 -17.98 28.21 23.27
N GLU A 151 -17.43 27.02 23.12
CA GLU A 151 -17.79 25.84 23.89
C GLU A 151 -17.18 25.95 25.29
N PRO A 152 -17.98 25.78 26.37
CA PRO A 152 -17.45 25.73 27.72
C PRO A 152 -16.44 24.56 27.84
N GLY A 153 -15.21 24.88 28.24
CA GLY A 153 -14.16 23.87 28.46
C GLY A 153 -13.28 23.53 27.26
N PHE A 154 -13.45 24.21 26.11
CA PHE A 154 -12.47 24.04 25.01
C PHE A 154 -11.22 24.90 25.30
N ASP A 155 -10.09 24.21 25.50
CA ASP A 155 -8.75 24.83 25.56
C ASP A 155 -7.96 24.47 24.31
N PHE A 156 -7.69 25.47 23.49
CA PHE A 156 -6.95 25.25 22.23
C PHE A 156 -5.56 24.67 22.47
N ARG A 157 -4.84 25.09 23.51
CA ARG A 157 -3.48 24.59 23.80
C ARG A 157 -3.52 23.13 24.21
N GLU A 158 -4.47 22.74 25.06
CA GLU A 158 -4.65 21.33 25.45
C GLU A 158 -4.95 20.46 24.23
N GLN A 159 -5.85 20.91 23.34
CA GLN A 159 -6.22 20.19 22.12
C GLN A 159 -5.06 20.08 21.13
N LEU A 160 -4.27 21.15 20.98
CA LEU A 160 -3.07 21.13 20.16
C LEU A 160 -2.01 20.18 20.73
N ASP A 161 -1.78 20.23 22.05
CA ASP A 161 -0.84 19.32 22.73
C ASP A 161 -1.27 17.85 22.60
N GLU A 162 -2.56 17.55 22.68
CA GLU A 162 -3.08 16.19 22.45
C GLU A 162 -2.84 15.73 21.01
N PHE A 163 -3.12 16.61 20.04
CA PHE A 163 -2.85 16.36 18.64
C PHE A 163 -1.36 16.13 18.36
N LEU A 164 -0.47 16.97 18.91
CA LEU A 164 0.97 16.82 18.76
C LEU A 164 1.48 15.54 19.41
N ARG A 165 0.95 15.15 20.59
CA ARG A 165 1.26 13.84 21.20
C ARG A 165 0.81 12.66 20.32
N LEU A 166 -0.33 12.76 19.62
CA LEU A 166 -0.73 11.76 18.64
C LEU A 166 0.26 11.68 17.50
N ALA A 167 0.64 12.81 16.91
CA ALA A 167 1.59 12.88 15.81
C ALA A 167 2.95 12.29 16.22
N GLN A 168 3.48 12.62 17.38
CA GLN A 168 4.73 12.06 17.91
C GLN A 168 4.67 10.54 18.08
N ARG A 169 3.56 10.01 18.63
CA ARG A 169 3.39 8.55 18.78
C ARG A 169 3.27 7.81 17.46
N THR A 170 2.83 8.47 16.40
CA THR A 170 2.68 7.87 15.08
C THR A 170 3.88 8.09 14.17
N ALA A 171 4.71 9.08 14.47
CA ALA A 171 5.91 9.39 13.71
C ALA A 171 6.90 8.21 13.67
N PHE A 172 7.66 8.13 12.61
CA PHE A 172 8.85 7.27 12.59
C PHE A 172 9.96 7.92 13.43
N GLY A 173 10.78 7.09 14.08
CA GLY A 173 11.98 7.59 14.74
C GLY A 173 12.96 8.20 13.72
N PRO A 174 13.84 9.13 14.13
CA PRO A 174 14.72 9.88 13.21
C PRO A 174 15.53 9.02 12.25
N SER A 175 16.05 7.89 12.72
CA SER A 175 16.84 6.97 11.89
C SER A 175 16.00 6.30 10.81
N THR A 176 14.78 5.87 11.13
CA THR A 176 13.86 5.28 10.15
C THR A 176 13.42 6.33 9.14
N SER A 177 13.07 7.55 9.58
CA SER A 177 12.68 8.66 8.69
C SER A 177 13.79 8.97 7.67
N ALA A 178 15.04 9.08 8.11
CA ALA A 178 16.17 9.32 7.22
C ALA A 178 16.31 8.23 6.12
N ILE A 179 16.14 6.95 6.49
CA ILE A 179 16.15 5.84 5.50
C ILE A 179 14.99 5.96 4.52
N LEU A 180 13.78 6.33 4.99
CA LEU A 180 12.61 6.49 4.13
C LEU A 180 12.73 7.69 3.20
N GLU A 181 13.30 8.79 3.66
CA GLU A 181 13.58 9.98 2.84
C GLU A 181 14.57 9.66 1.71
N GLU A 182 15.66 8.96 2.02
CA GLU A 182 16.63 8.51 1.02
C GLU A 182 15.99 7.51 0.03
N ALA A 183 15.16 6.56 0.51
CA ALA A 183 14.42 5.64 -0.34
C ALA A 183 13.47 6.39 -1.28
N ALA A 184 12.72 7.37 -0.76
CA ALA A 184 11.82 8.20 -1.56
C ALA A 184 12.57 9.04 -2.61
N ALA A 185 13.73 9.61 -2.26
CA ALA A 185 14.59 10.36 -3.19
C ALA A 185 15.08 9.49 -4.36
N ARG A 186 15.17 8.16 -4.17
CA ARG A 186 15.51 7.19 -5.21
C ARG A 186 14.31 6.51 -5.84
N ASP A 187 13.12 7.04 -5.64
CA ASP A 187 11.87 6.48 -6.18
C ASP A 187 11.58 5.05 -5.72
N ILE A 188 12.05 4.68 -4.52
CA ILE A 188 11.75 3.40 -3.87
C ILE A 188 10.49 3.58 -3.03
N PRO A 189 9.37 2.93 -3.39
CA PRO A 189 8.13 3.03 -2.63
C PRO A 189 8.25 2.31 -1.29
N TYR A 190 7.48 2.75 -0.30
CA TYR A 190 7.43 2.05 0.97
C TYR A 190 5.99 1.84 1.46
N ILE A 191 5.81 0.81 2.27
CA ILE A 191 4.54 0.47 2.91
C ILE A 191 4.81 0.24 4.41
N ARG A 192 4.17 1.02 5.28
CA ARG A 192 4.20 0.77 6.72
C ARG A 192 3.40 -0.49 7.03
N LEU A 193 4.02 -1.47 7.69
CA LEU A 193 3.41 -2.79 7.95
C LEU A 193 2.78 -2.90 9.34
N ASN A 194 3.18 -2.06 10.30
CA ASN A 194 2.61 -2.01 11.65
C ASN A 194 2.52 -0.57 12.17
N GLN A 195 1.97 -0.39 13.35
CA GLN A 195 1.87 0.92 14.01
C GLN A 195 3.22 1.47 14.51
N TYR A 196 4.28 0.67 14.48
CA TYR A 196 5.63 1.04 14.91
C TYR A 196 6.53 1.34 13.70
N SER A 197 7.75 0.82 13.70
CA SER A 197 8.78 1.09 12.69
C SER A 197 9.04 -0.04 11.70
N LEU A 198 8.16 -1.05 11.61
CA LEU A 198 8.29 -2.09 10.60
C LEU A 198 7.78 -1.56 9.26
N VAL A 199 8.66 -1.46 8.29
CA VAL A 199 8.39 -0.91 6.96
C VAL A 199 8.92 -1.86 5.90
N GLN A 200 8.12 -2.04 4.85
CA GLN A 200 8.54 -2.63 3.58
C GLN A 200 9.03 -1.51 2.67
N LEU A 201 10.26 -1.61 2.18
CA LEU A 201 10.82 -0.82 1.08
C LEU A 201 10.73 -1.64 -0.20
N GLY A 202 10.35 -1.01 -1.31
CA GLY A 202 10.13 -1.71 -2.58
C GLY A 202 8.86 -2.55 -2.61
N GLN A 203 8.64 -3.27 -3.72
CA GLN A 203 7.40 -3.99 -4.03
C GLN A 203 7.69 -5.44 -4.44
N GLY A 204 6.72 -6.33 -4.18
CA GLY A 204 6.74 -7.70 -4.66
C GLY A 204 8.03 -8.43 -4.29
N ARG A 205 8.64 -9.13 -5.25
CA ARG A 205 9.91 -9.87 -5.06
C ARG A 205 11.12 -8.97 -4.78
N TYR A 206 11.00 -7.67 -5.05
CA TYR A 206 12.09 -6.69 -4.84
C TYR A 206 12.01 -6.04 -3.47
N GLN A 207 11.06 -6.43 -2.62
CA GLN A 207 10.88 -5.84 -1.31
C GLN A 207 12.05 -6.14 -0.38
N GLN A 208 12.39 -5.16 0.43
CA GLN A 208 13.24 -5.29 1.61
C GLN A 208 12.46 -4.80 2.83
N ARG A 209 12.82 -5.23 4.01
CA ARG A 209 12.16 -4.77 5.23
C ARG A 209 13.16 -4.13 6.16
N ILE A 210 12.70 -3.11 6.87
CA ILE A 210 13.46 -2.49 7.94
C ILE A 210 12.60 -2.41 9.21
N ARG A 211 13.28 -2.44 10.35
CA ARG A 211 12.70 -2.15 11.66
C ARG A 211 13.70 -1.31 12.44
N ALA A 212 13.40 -0.03 12.63
CA ALA A 212 14.38 0.98 13.04
C ALA A 212 15.58 1.00 12.07
N THR A 213 16.76 0.60 12.49
CA THR A 213 17.96 0.47 11.67
C THR A 213 18.35 -0.97 11.35
N MET A 214 17.63 -1.96 11.88
CA MET A 214 17.75 -3.35 11.46
C MET A 214 17.10 -3.55 10.09
N THR A 215 17.71 -4.40 9.28
CA THR A 215 17.23 -4.69 7.91
C THR A 215 16.79 -6.16 7.78
N SER A 216 16.23 -6.51 6.63
CA SER A 216 15.92 -7.90 6.27
C SER A 216 17.18 -8.78 6.10
N ARG A 217 18.37 -8.20 6.13
CA ARG A 217 19.67 -8.90 6.08
C ARG A 217 20.28 -9.10 7.46
N THR A 218 19.78 -8.39 8.50
CA THR A 218 20.27 -8.54 9.87
C THR A 218 19.95 -9.94 10.39
N SER A 219 20.99 -10.71 10.73
CA SER A 219 20.85 -12.05 11.29
C SER A 219 20.29 -12.01 12.71
N ALA A 220 19.32 -12.86 13.02
CA ALA A 220 18.82 -13.03 14.39
C ALA A 220 19.93 -13.51 15.34
N LEU A 221 20.81 -14.41 14.88
CA LEU A 221 21.97 -14.86 15.66
C LEU A 221 22.92 -13.71 15.99
N ALA A 222 23.15 -12.82 15.03
CA ALA A 222 24.01 -11.65 15.25
C ALA A 222 23.41 -10.69 16.29
N VAL A 223 22.08 -10.53 16.28
CA VAL A 223 21.35 -9.72 17.27
C VAL A 223 21.45 -10.35 18.66
N ASP A 224 21.28 -11.67 18.77
CA ASP A 224 21.38 -12.40 20.03
C ASP A 224 22.81 -12.35 20.60
N ILE A 225 23.84 -12.53 19.75
CA ILE A 225 25.25 -12.39 20.15
C ILE A 225 25.52 -10.96 20.64
N ALA A 226 25.12 -9.93 19.88
CA ALA A 226 25.30 -8.53 20.28
C ALA A 226 24.56 -8.18 21.59
N GLY A 227 23.44 -8.87 21.86
CA GLY A 227 22.67 -8.74 23.11
C GLY A 227 23.36 -9.37 24.33
N ASP A 228 24.29 -10.31 24.13
CA ASP A 228 25.08 -10.96 25.20
C ASP A 228 26.49 -10.36 25.26
N LYS A 229 26.69 -9.44 26.20
CA LYS A 229 27.97 -8.71 26.34
C LYS A 229 29.15 -9.63 26.64
N ALA A 230 28.93 -10.73 27.38
CA ALA A 230 30.00 -11.67 27.72
C ALA A 230 30.39 -12.49 26.49
N LEU A 231 29.42 -13.00 25.74
CA LEU A 231 29.68 -13.75 24.51
C LEU A 231 30.32 -12.86 23.45
N THR A 232 29.84 -11.64 23.26
CA THR A 232 30.43 -10.64 22.34
C THR A 232 31.89 -10.39 22.68
N ASN A 233 32.21 -10.12 23.96
CA ASN A 233 33.57 -9.89 24.43
C ASN A 233 34.44 -11.13 24.19
N GLN A 234 33.94 -12.32 24.50
CA GLN A 234 34.68 -13.58 24.27
C GLN A 234 35.01 -13.78 22.78
N LEU A 235 34.05 -13.57 21.89
CA LEU A 235 34.23 -13.72 20.43
C LEU A 235 35.25 -12.71 19.91
N LEU A 236 35.11 -11.44 20.26
CA LEU A 236 36.03 -10.37 19.82
C LEU A 236 37.46 -10.66 20.32
N SER A 237 37.59 -11.07 21.59
CA SER A 237 38.90 -11.44 22.19
C SER A 237 39.54 -12.64 21.52
N SER A 238 38.74 -13.63 21.09
CA SER A 238 39.24 -14.85 20.48
C SER A 238 39.99 -14.63 19.16
N VAL A 239 39.70 -13.52 18.47
CA VAL A 239 40.37 -13.10 17.23
C VAL A 239 41.40 -11.98 17.46
N GLY A 240 41.66 -11.62 18.70
CA GLY A 240 42.67 -10.60 19.06
C GLY A 240 42.22 -9.16 18.91
N LEU A 241 40.92 -8.90 18.85
CA LEU A 241 40.39 -7.54 18.91
C LEU A 241 40.49 -6.99 20.35
N PRO A 242 40.76 -5.68 20.51
CA PRO A 242 40.93 -5.08 21.82
C PRO A 242 39.59 -4.97 22.53
N VAL A 243 39.43 -5.70 23.64
CA VAL A 243 38.23 -5.67 24.48
C VAL A 243 38.65 -5.60 25.96
N PRO A 244 37.79 -5.08 26.86
CA PRO A 244 38.08 -5.12 28.30
C PRO A 244 38.25 -6.57 28.77
N GLN A 245 39.22 -6.82 29.63
CA GLN A 245 39.27 -8.07 30.33
C GLN A 245 38.05 -8.20 31.24
N SER A 246 37.17 -9.14 31.00
CA SER A 246 35.90 -9.27 31.69
C SER A 246 35.63 -10.67 32.20
N HIS A 247 34.97 -10.75 33.36
CA HIS A 247 34.55 -12.01 33.96
C HIS A 247 33.17 -11.88 34.58
N THR A 248 32.33 -12.90 34.38
CA THR A 248 31.03 -13.00 35.04
C THR A 248 31.16 -13.61 36.40
N VAL A 249 30.54 -13.04 37.42
CA VAL A 249 30.56 -13.45 38.79
C VAL A 249 29.14 -13.50 39.39
N ARG A 250 28.95 -14.30 40.43
CA ARG A 250 27.67 -14.44 41.12
C ARG A 250 27.71 -14.01 42.58
N THR A 251 28.90 -13.94 43.14
CA THR A 251 29.11 -13.54 44.56
C THR A 251 30.01 -12.32 44.65
N GLU A 252 29.91 -11.63 45.74
CA GLU A 252 30.70 -10.41 46.02
C GLU A 252 32.20 -10.80 46.19
N ASP A 253 32.48 -11.94 46.82
CA ASP A 253 33.88 -12.41 46.97
C ASP A 253 34.51 -12.77 45.62
N ASP A 254 33.75 -13.39 44.70
CA ASP A 254 34.21 -13.65 43.33
C ASP A 254 34.49 -12.34 42.60
N ALA A 255 33.64 -11.32 42.80
CA ALA A 255 33.84 -10.01 42.18
C ALA A 255 35.16 -9.37 42.65
N VAL A 256 35.41 -9.41 43.94
CA VAL A 256 36.68 -8.91 44.51
C VAL A 256 37.88 -9.70 44.02
N ALA A 257 37.76 -11.04 43.99
CA ALA A 257 38.84 -11.91 43.50
C ALA A 257 39.17 -11.61 42.02
N MET A 258 38.13 -11.40 41.17
CA MET A 258 38.35 -11.06 39.78
C MET A 258 38.89 -9.64 39.61
N ALA A 259 38.40 -8.67 40.40
CA ALA A 259 38.93 -7.29 40.36
C ALA A 259 40.43 -7.25 40.71
N ARG A 260 40.86 -8.03 41.71
CA ARG A 260 42.27 -8.16 42.01
C ARG A 260 43.09 -8.81 40.91
N ARG A 261 42.48 -9.78 40.19
CA ARG A 261 43.15 -10.49 39.08
C ARG A 261 43.28 -9.60 37.84
N ILE A 262 42.23 -8.80 37.51
CA ILE A 262 42.22 -7.84 36.39
C ILE A 262 43.16 -6.68 36.68
N GLY A 263 43.20 -6.24 37.94
CA GLY A 263 43.93 -5.04 38.38
C GLY A 263 42.96 -3.82 38.43
N TYR A 264 43.06 -3.08 39.54
CA TYR A 264 42.28 -1.84 39.69
C TYR A 264 42.80 -0.69 38.80
N PRO A 265 41.96 0.20 38.31
CA PRO A 265 40.53 0.31 38.55
C PRO A 265 39.74 -0.67 37.68
N VAL A 266 38.52 -1.02 38.16
CA VAL A 266 37.58 -1.92 37.46
C VAL A 266 36.22 -1.29 37.31
N VAL A 267 35.41 -1.88 36.40
CA VAL A 267 33.98 -1.61 36.23
C VAL A 267 33.20 -2.84 36.76
N VAL A 268 32.14 -2.57 37.52
CA VAL A 268 31.22 -3.60 38.00
C VAL A 268 29.81 -3.25 37.46
N LYS A 269 29.23 -4.18 36.68
CA LYS A 269 27.95 -3.89 35.98
C LYS A 269 27.05 -5.15 35.92
N PRO A 270 25.71 -4.99 35.78
CA PRO A 270 24.85 -6.13 35.53
C PRO A 270 25.12 -6.74 34.14
N LEU A 271 25.01 -8.08 34.01
CA LEU A 271 25.21 -8.76 32.73
C LEU A 271 24.17 -8.30 31.66
N ASP A 272 22.92 -8.12 32.07
CA ASP A 272 21.75 -7.88 31.20
C ASP A 272 21.07 -6.53 31.49
N GLY A 273 21.82 -5.57 32.05
CA GLY A 273 21.36 -4.20 32.34
C GLY A 273 21.41 -3.29 31.07
N ASN A 274 20.47 -2.35 31.01
CA ASN A 274 20.38 -1.35 29.94
C ASN A 274 20.50 0.09 30.47
N HIS A 275 20.92 1.02 29.61
CA HIS A 275 20.99 2.45 29.91
C HIS A 275 21.92 2.86 31.07
N GLY A 276 22.93 2.07 31.35
CA GLY A 276 23.94 2.37 32.40
C GLY A 276 23.45 2.20 33.84
N ARG A 277 22.26 1.61 34.07
CA ARG A 277 21.76 1.35 35.42
C ARG A 277 22.57 0.26 36.09
N GLY A 278 22.91 0.45 37.37
CA GLY A 278 23.70 -0.50 38.16
C GLY A 278 25.17 -0.62 37.73
N VAL A 279 25.71 0.35 36.97
CA VAL A 279 27.11 0.36 36.52
C VAL A 279 27.96 1.21 37.43
N GLY A 280 28.95 0.55 38.12
CA GLY A 280 30.00 1.23 38.87
C GLY A 280 31.27 1.33 38.05
N ILE A 281 31.74 2.54 37.85
CA ILE A 281 32.90 2.87 37.01
C ILE A 281 34.04 3.38 37.89
N ASP A 282 35.27 3.11 37.46
CA ASP A 282 36.51 3.56 38.16
C ASP A 282 36.55 3.11 39.64
N LEU A 283 36.21 1.87 39.90
CA LEU A 283 36.26 1.28 41.22
C LEU A 283 37.73 0.90 41.51
N ARG A 284 38.36 1.63 42.44
CA ARG A 284 39.83 1.63 42.63
C ARG A 284 40.32 0.69 43.72
N ASP A 285 39.41 0.11 44.52
CA ASP A 285 39.73 -0.77 45.60
C ASP A 285 38.63 -1.78 45.91
N GLU A 286 38.94 -2.71 46.78
CA GLU A 286 38.01 -3.78 47.23
C GLU A 286 36.75 -3.20 47.86
N ALA A 287 36.86 -2.16 48.70
CA ALA A 287 35.72 -1.59 49.36
C ALA A 287 34.70 -1.02 48.40
N ALA A 288 35.19 -0.34 47.33
CA ALA A 288 34.34 0.18 46.27
C ALA A 288 33.64 -0.95 45.50
N VAL A 289 34.32 -2.04 45.16
CA VAL A 289 33.74 -3.23 44.51
C VAL A 289 32.67 -3.86 45.37
N ARG A 290 32.91 -4.06 46.65
CA ARG A 290 31.94 -4.63 47.61
C ARG A 290 30.71 -3.74 47.78
N ALA A 291 30.91 -2.44 47.88
CA ALA A 291 29.80 -1.47 48.00
C ALA A 291 28.90 -1.46 46.75
N HIS A 292 29.46 -1.62 45.55
CA HIS A 292 28.73 -1.54 44.30
C HIS A 292 28.13 -2.88 43.81
N PHE A 293 28.70 -4.00 44.18
CA PHE A 293 28.24 -5.35 43.74
C PHE A 293 26.74 -5.59 43.98
N PRO A 294 26.13 -5.26 45.18
CA PRO A 294 24.74 -5.45 45.42
C PRO A 294 23.85 -4.64 44.42
N VAL A 295 24.24 -3.40 44.10
CA VAL A 295 23.53 -2.53 43.19
C VAL A 295 23.51 -3.12 41.78
N ALA A 296 24.67 -3.61 41.31
CA ALA A 296 24.76 -4.26 40.00
C ALA A 296 23.96 -5.57 39.95
N ARG A 297 23.94 -6.33 41.05
CA ARG A 297 23.22 -7.61 41.16
C ARG A 297 21.70 -7.41 41.16
N GLU A 298 21.18 -6.37 41.79
CA GLU A 298 19.76 -6.04 41.86
C GLU A 298 19.21 -5.65 40.50
N GLU A 299 19.97 -4.92 39.68
CA GLU A 299 19.61 -4.52 38.32
C GLU A 299 19.73 -5.69 37.32
N SER A 300 20.43 -6.80 37.63
CA SER A 300 20.55 -7.94 36.75
C SER A 300 19.37 -8.90 36.89
N ARG A 301 18.65 -9.15 35.77
CA ARG A 301 17.53 -10.11 35.75
C ARG A 301 17.92 -11.53 36.12
N ARG A 302 19.18 -11.91 35.88
CA ARG A 302 19.74 -13.23 36.15
C ARG A 302 20.58 -13.27 37.45
N GLY A 303 20.73 -12.12 38.12
CA GLY A 303 21.58 -11.98 39.29
C GLY A 303 23.06 -12.22 38.99
N ILE A 304 23.49 -12.07 37.74
CA ILE A 304 24.86 -12.21 37.28
C ILE A 304 25.50 -10.84 37.09
N VAL A 305 26.66 -10.64 37.61
CA VAL A 305 27.43 -9.39 37.55
C VAL A 305 28.66 -9.60 36.69
N VAL A 306 29.06 -8.59 35.95
CA VAL A 306 30.30 -8.55 35.17
C VAL A 306 31.30 -7.64 35.89
N VAL A 307 32.51 -8.14 36.09
CA VAL A 307 33.68 -7.35 36.52
C VAL A 307 34.62 -7.24 35.35
N GLU A 308 34.94 -6.01 34.94
CA GLU A 308 35.81 -5.77 33.78
C GLU A 308 36.87 -4.68 34.05
N SER A 309 37.95 -4.68 33.24
CA SER A 309 38.96 -3.65 33.32
C SER A 309 38.34 -2.29 32.92
N PHE A 310 38.72 -1.25 33.69
CA PHE A 310 38.33 0.12 33.34
C PHE A 310 39.22 0.65 32.22
N ILE A 311 38.63 1.03 31.11
CA ILE A 311 39.33 1.60 29.96
C ILE A 311 39.25 3.13 30.07
N VAL A 312 40.40 3.77 30.05
CA VAL A 312 40.53 5.23 30.12
C VAL A 312 40.48 5.82 28.70
N GLY A 313 39.64 6.84 28.48
CA GLY A 313 39.53 7.48 27.19
C GLY A 313 38.20 8.16 26.93
N ASN A 314 38.09 8.69 25.72
CA ASN A 314 36.87 9.26 25.20
C ASN A 314 35.97 8.15 24.61
N ASP A 315 34.70 8.41 24.63
CA ASP A 315 33.67 7.46 24.16
C ASP A 315 33.31 7.76 22.70
N TYR A 316 33.57 6.81 21.81
CA TYR A 316 33.29 6.93 20.38
C TYR A 316 32.22 5.90 19.95
N ARG A 317 31.26 6.33 19.17
CA ARG A 317 30.34 5.47 18.45
C ARG A 317 30.83 5.36 17.01
N CYS A 318 31.32 4.19 16.64
CA CYS A 318 31.66 3.82 15.27
C CYS A 318 30.45 3.17 14.61
N LEU A 319 29.94 3.71 13.52
CA LEU A 319 28.82 3.19 12.76
C LEU A 319 29.30 2.42 11.54
N ILE A 320 29.02 1.12 11.49
CA ILE A 320 29.41 0.21 10.39
C ILE A 320 28.17 -0.16 9.60
N ILE A 321 28.21 0.00 8.28
CA ILE A 321 27.15 -0.37 7.37
C ILE A 321 27.72 -1.20 6.23
N GLY A 322 27.18 -2.42 6.01
CA GLY A 322 27.67 -3.35 4.99
C GLY A 322 29.14 -3.73 5.19
N GLY A 323 29.61 -3.78 6.46
CA GLY A 323 31.00 -4.10 6.82
C GLY A 323 31.99 -2.97 6.57
N LYS A 324 31.52 -1.75 6.32
CA LYS A 324 32.34 -0.55 6.13
C LYS A 324 31.99 0.55 7.10
N MET A 325 33.01 1.30 7.55
CA MET A 325 32.83 2.48 8.38
C MET A 325 32.04 3.54 7.63
N ALA A 326 30.90 3.94 8.21
CA ALA A 326 30.05 4.99 7.66
C ALA A 326 30.25 6.33 8.37
N ALA A 327 30.44 6.31 9.69
CA ALA A 327 30.69 7.51 10.49
C ALA A 327 31.25 7.17 11.88
N ILE A 328 31.89 8.14 12.49
CA ILE A 328 32.36 8.09 13.88
C ILE A 328 31.93 9.35 14.61
N ALA A 329 31.31 9.20 15.77
CA ALA A 329 30.93 10.28 16.65
C ALA A 329 31.57 10.12 18.02
N GLU A 330 32.26 11.12 18.50
CA GLU A 330 32.68 11.24 19.90
C GLU A 330 31.47 11.67 20.73
N ARG A 331 31.13 10.90 21.75
CA ARG A 331 30.01 11.15 22.66
C ARG A 331 30.51 11.84 23.92
N VAL A 332 30.15 13.10 24.10
CA VAL A 332 30.53 13.85 25.30
C VAL A 332 29.35 13.88 26.27
N PRO A 333 29.56 13.48 27.55
CA PRO A 333 28.49 13.51 28.55
C PRO A 333 27.87 14.90 28.71
N ALA A 334 26.66 14.98 29.24
CA ALA A 334 26.06 16.25 29.61
C ALA A 334 27.00 17.04 30.55
N HIS A 335 27.29 18.27 30.23
CA HIS A 335 28.23 19.13 30.94
C HIS A 335 27.88 20.61 30.74
N VAL A 336 28.43 21.44 31.58
CA VAL A 336 28.51 22.89 31.39
C VAL A 336 29.94 23.34 31.39
N ILE A 337 30.21 24.45 30.71
CA ILE A 337 31.54 25.08 30.67
C ILE A 337 31.48 26.33 31.55
N GLY A 338 32.36 26.41 32.54
CA GLY A 338 32.49 27.58 33.40
C GLY A 338 32.85 28.82 32.59
N ASP A 339 32.25 29.94 32.95
CA ASP A 339 32.53 31.25 32.39
C ASP A 339 33.07 32.25 33.45
N GLY A 340 33.31 31.76 34.66
CA GLY A 340 33.80 32.57 35.77
C GLY A 340 32.76 33.55 36.34
N GLN A 341 31.51 33.52 35.88
CA GLN A 341 30.48 34.51 36.24
C GLN A 341 29.19 33.85 36.74
N HIS A 342 28.72 32.80 36.05
CA HIS A 342 27.44 32.14 36.35
C HIS A 342 27.61 30.87 37.19
N THR A 343 26.65 30.60 38.00
CA THR A 343 26.53 29.33 38.75
C THR A 343 26.30 28.15 37.81
N ILE A 344 26.62 26.93 38.26
CA ILE A 344 26.33 25.69 37.48
C ILE A 344 24.84 25.61 37.12
N ALA A 345 23.94 26.00 38.03
CA ALA A 345 22.52 26.02 37.74
C ALA A 345 22.16 26.99 36.61
N GLU A 346 22.70 28.21 36.62
CA GLU A 346 22.48 29.19 35.56
C GLU A 346 23.10 28.74 34.22
N LEU A 347 24.28 28.12 34.26
CA LEU A 347 24.93 27.56 33.06
C LEU A 347 24.11 26.41 32.43
N VAL A 348 23.42 25.60 33.23
CA VAL A 348 22.48 24.61 32.73
C VAL A 348 21.30 25.27 31.98
N GLU A 349 20.72 26.34 32.55
CA GLU A 349 19.62 27.06 31.90
C GLU A 349 20.11 27.76 30.61
N ILE A 350 21.29 28.37 30.63
CA ILE A 350 21.92 28.95 29.43
C ILE A 350 22.12 27.88 28.35
N THR A 351 22.63 26.70 28.73
CA THR A 351 22.84 25.59 27.79
C THR A 351 21.49 25.06 27.26
N ASN A 352 20.48 25.00 28.11
CA ASN A 352 19.14 24.54 27.72
C ASN A 352 18.35 25.57 26.89
N ALA A 353 18.78 26.82 26.84
CA ALA A 353 18.22 27.86 25.98
C ALA A 353 18.60 27.67 24.49
N ASP A 354 19.57 26.82 24.16
CA ASP A 354 19.88 26.46 22.76
C ASP A 354 18.62 25.99 22.04
N PRO A 355 18.20 26.65 20.93
CA PRO A 355 16.97 26.33 20.21
C PRO A 355 16.95 24.89 19.64
N ARG A 356 18.12 24.24 19.55
CA ARG A 356 18.24 22.83 19.13
C ARG A 356 17.88 21.86 20.26
N ARG A 357 17.74 22.30 21.53
CA ARG A 357 17.41 21.44 22.67
C ARG A 357 15.91 21.42 22.94
N GLY A 358 15.36 20.21 23.17
CA GLY A 358 13.97 19.96 23.48
C GLY A 358 13.79 18.85 24.51
N VAL A 359 12.54 18.53 24.86
CA VAL A 359 12.21 17.43 25.76
C VAL A 359 12.16 16.12 24.97
N GLY A 360 12.87 15.09 25.42
CA GLY A 360 12.92 13.78 24.76
C GLY A 360 13.49 13.83 23.34
N HIS A 361 12.66 13.53 22.32
CA HIS A 361 13.07 13.50 20.90
C HIS A 361 12.44 14.61 20.05
N GLU A 362 11.89 15.62 20.67
CA GLU A 362 11.21 16.74 19.97
C GLU A 362 12.17 17.54 19.09
N LYS A 363 13.41 17.69 19.54
CA LYS A 363 14.44 18.43 18.83
C LYS A 363 15.71 17.59 18.67
N VAL A 364 16.66 18.15 17.94
CA VAL A 364 17.94 17.51 17.62
C VAL A 364 18.76 17.19 18.87
N LEU A 365 18.72 18.06 19.89
CA LEU A 365 19.39 17.87 21.17
C LEU A 365 18.35 17.74 22.29
N THR A 366 18.70 16.99 23.33
CA THR A 366 17.87 16.85 24.53
C THR A 366 18.30 17.85 25.58
N ARG A 367 17.36 18.40 26.35
CA ARG A 367 17.65 19.26 27.50
C ARG A 367 18.39 18.49 28.58
N ILE A 368 19.32 19.16 29.22
CA ILE A 368 20.00 18.65 30.41
C ILE A 368 19.00 18.68 31.57
N VAL A 369 18.79 17.54 32.22
CA VAL A 369 17.94 17.42 33.40
C VAL A 369 18.84 17.12 34.60
N VAL A 370 18.80 18.01 35.60
CA VAL A 370 19.55 17.83 36.84
C VAL A 370 18.76 16.89 37.75
N ASN A 371 19.27 15.69 37.91
CA ASN A 371 18.70 14.68 38.82
C ASN A 371 19.67 14.39 39.99
N GLU A 372 19.32 13.50 40.91
CA GLU A 372 20.17 13.13 42.06
C GLU A 372 21.58 12.67 41.63
N GLN A 373 21.68 11.89 40.57
CA GLN A 373 22.95 11.41 40.02
C GLN A 373 23.84 12.58 39.50
N ALA A 374 23.22 13.58 38.89
CA ALA A 374 23.93 14.76 38.46
C ALA A 374 24.45 15.56 39.66
N LEU A 375 23.62 15.72 40.70
CA LEU A 375 24.03 16.39 41.95
C LEU A 375 25.21 15.70 42.67
N GLU A 376 25.16 14.38 42.79
CA GLU A 376 26.24 13.58 43.33
C GLU A 376 27.55 13.73 42.52
N LEU A 377 27.42 13.73 41.17
CA LEU A 377 28.59 13.87 40.30
C LEU A 377 29.20 15.26 40.38
N VAL A 378 28.40 16.30 40.49
CA VAL A 378 28.85 17.67 40.71
C VAL A 378 29.61 17.76 42.07
N ALA A 379 29.03 17.13 43.13
CA ALA A 379 29.68 17.11 44.45
C ALA A 379 31.01 16.35 44.44
N LYS A 380 31.12 15.22 43.69
CA LYS A 380 32.40 14.48 43.54
C LYS A 380 33.47 15.28 42.81
N GLN A 381 33.07 16.24 42.00
CA GLN A 381 34.00 17.20 41.32
C GLN A 381 34.35 18.38 42.23
N GLY A 382 33.85 18.46 43.47
CA GLY A 382 34.13 19.51 44.45
C GLY A 382 33.21 20.74 44.29
N TYR A 383 32.09 20.64 43.54
CA TYR A 383 31.17 21.74 43.27
C TYR A 383 29.78 21.47 43.88
N THR A 384 29.01 22.54 43.98
CA THR A 384 27.55 22.55 44.18
C THR A 384 26.87 23.21 43.03
N MET A 385 25.57 23.14 42.90
CA MET A 385 24.85 23.84 41.81
C MET A 385 24.98 25.37 41.90
N ASP A 386 25.27 25.91 43.07
CA ASP A 386 25.48 27.34 43.30
C ASP A 386 26.97 27.75 43.12
N SER A 387 27.85 26.83 42.84
CA SER A 387 29.25 27.13 42.58
C SER A 387 29.44 27.78 41.22
N VAL A 388 30.39 28.73 41.15
CA VAL A 388 30.82 29.41 39.89
C VAL A 388 32.13 28.76 39.46
N PRO A 389 32.11 27.90 38.44
CA PRO A 389 33.34 27.27 37.94
C PRO A 389 34.20 28.27 37.16
N PRO A 390 35.55 28.16 37.21
CA PRO A 390 36.46 28.98 36.43
C PRO A 390 36.18 28.95 34.93
N GLU A 391 36.55 30.01 34.22
CA GLU A 391 36.40 30.10 32.77
C GLU A 391 37.13 28.96 32.06
N GLY A 392 36.41 28.26 31.16
CA GLY A 392 36.86 27.10 30.38
C GLY A 392 36.86 25.77 31.12
N GLU A 393 36.51 25.72 32.40
CA GLU A 393 36.44 24.49 33.18
C GLU A 393 35.12 23.70 32.86
N MET A 394 35.31 22.44 32.48
CA MET A 394 34.16 21.55 32.20
C MET A 394 33.67 20.87 33.48
N VAL A 395 32.41 21.12 33.84
CA VAL A 395 31.76 20.43 34.93
C VAL A 395 30.77 19.42 34.36
N LYS A 396 31.04 18.12 34.58
CA LYS A 396 30.20 17.02 34.08
C LYS A 396 28.92 16.86 34.92
N LEU A 397 27.79 16.68 34.24
CA LEU A 397 26.47 16.46 34.82
C LEU A 397 25.95 15.03 34.57
N ALA A 398 26.66 14.24 33.75
CA ALA A 398 26.42 12.83 33.51
C ALA A 398 27.74 12.08 33.34
N LEU A 399 27.72 10.76 33.64
CA LEU A 399 28.89 9.89 33.45
C LEU A 399 29.01 9.37 32.02
N THR A 400 27.88 9.20 31.33
CA THR A 400 27.84 8.58 30.00
C THR A 400 27.49 9.61 28.93
N GLY A 401 28.09 9.50 27.76
CA GLY A 401 27.89 10.38 26.61
C GLY A 401 26.55 10.14 25.87
N ASN A 402 25.45 9.97 26.59
CA ASN A 402 24.16 9.71 25.99
C ASN A 402 23.45 11.01 25.58
N MET A 403 23.13 11.14 24.30
CA MET A 403 22.40 12.31 23.76
C MET A 403 21.00 12.47 24.38
N SER A 404 20.34 11.39 24.79
CA SER A 404 19.03 11.44 25.42
C SER A 404 19.02 12.00 26.84
N THR A 405 20.20 12.13 27.47
CA THR A 405 20.39 12.74 28.80
C THR A 405 21.06 14.13 28.74
N GLY A 406 21.08 14.76 27.56
CA GLY A 406 21.65 16.08 27.40
C GLY A 406 23.12 16.11 26.93
N GLY A 407 23.72 14.94 26.65
CA GLY A 407 25.05 14.85 26.05
C GLY A 407 25.12 15.45 24.64
N ILE A 408 26.32 15.67 24.14
CA ILE A 408 26.58 16.15 22.78
C ILE A 408 27.39 15.15 21.97
N SER A 409 27.38 15.31 20.66
CA SER A 409 28.18 14.53 19.71
C SER A 409 29.08 15.42 18.87
N ILE A 410 30.33 14.96 18.65
CA ILE A 410 31.33 15.61 17.81
C ILE A 410 31.65 14.65 16.67
N ASP A 411 31.55 15.10 15.43
CA ASP A 411 31.94 14.28 14.29
C ASP A 411 33.46 14.06 14.28
N ARG A 412 33.86 12.79 14.14
CA ARG A 412 35.25 12.32 14.08
C ARG A 412 35.51 11.39 12.90
N THR A 413 34.59 11.39 11.93
CA THR A 413 34.57 10.41 10.84
C THR A 413 35.88 10.37 10.06
N PHE A 414 36.47 11.53 9.82
CA PHE A 414 37.70 11.65 9.02
C PHE A 414 38.96 11.75 9.88
N ASP A 415 38.83 11.85 11.21
CA ASP A 415 39.97 11.98 12.14
C ASP A 415 40.56 10.62 12.53
N ALA A 416 39.75 9.52 12.36
CA ALA A 416 40.10 8.21 12.91
C ALA A 416 41.31 7.57 12.21
N HIS A 417 42.19 6.96 13.02
CA HIS A 417 43.32 6.20 12.51
C HIS A 417 42.80 4.95 11.74
N PRO A 418 43.38 4.60 10.57
CA PRO A 418 42.95 3.46 9.75
C PRO A 418 42.86 2.13 10.51
N GLU A 419 43.80 1.86 11.40
CA GLU A 419 43.76 0.65 12.23
C GLU A 419 42.52 0.58 13.14
N ASN A 420 42.10 1.72 13.71
CA ASN A 420 40.89 1.80 14.55
C ASN A 420 39.64 1.55 13.73
N VAL A 421 39.65 2.03 12.48
CA VAL A 421 38.57 1.74 11.50
C VAL A 421 38.52 0.26 11.19
N GLU A 422 39.66 -0.37 10.87
CA GLU A 422 39.73 -1.80 10.58
C GLU A 422 39.24 -2.67 11.75
N ILE A 423 39.65 -2.33 12.99
CA ILE A 423 39.20 -3.01 14.22
C ILE A 423 37.68 -2.95 14.35
N ALA A 424 37.07 -1.80 14.14
CA ALA A 424 35.61 -1.63 14.23
C ALA A 424 34.87 -2.37 13.10
N GLU A 425 35.37 -2.32 11.86
CA GLU A 425 34.83 -3.08 10.71
C GLU A 425 34.93 -4.61 10.97
N GLU A 426 36.05 -5.09 11.49
CA GLU A 426 36.26 -6.50 11.83
C GLU A 426 35.30 -6.97 12.92
N ALA A 427 35.10 -6.16 13.95
CA ALA A 427 34.14 -6.46 15.01
C ALA A 427 32.73 -6.65 14.48
N ALA A 428 32.24 -5.73 13.63
CA ALA A 428 30.93 -5.82 13.02
C ALA A 428 30.80 -7.09 12.13
N ARG A 429 31.84 -7.40 11.37
CA ARG A 429 31.91 -8.56 10.47
C ARG A 429 31.89 -9.87 11.24
N LEU A 430 32.67 -9.96 12.34
CA LEU A 430 32.72 -11.14 13.19
C LEU A 430 31.38 -11.45 13.86
N ILE A 431 30.69 -10.42 14.36
CA ILE A 431 29.36 -10.57 14.96
C ILE A 431 28.30 -10.89 13.90
N GLY A 432 28.53 -10.45 12.65
CA GLY A 432 27.62 -10.71 11.53
C GLY A 432 26.48 -9.71 11.39
N LEU A 433 26.69 -8.48 11.88
CA LEU A 433 25.72 -7.39 11.74
C LEU A 433 25.96 -6.62 10.44
N ASP A 434 24.92 -6.40 9.70
CA ASP A 434 24.92 -5.59 8.47
C ASP A 434 24.87 -4.08 8.77
N VAL A 435 24.24 -3.69 9.87
CA VAL A 435 24.28 -2.34 10.46
C VAL A 435 24.65 -2.47 11.92
N ALA A 436 25.80 -1.98 12.31
CA ALA A 436 26.34 -2.12 13.65
C ALA A 436 26.82 -0.79 14.22
N GLY A 437 26.54 -0.58 15.50
CA GLY A 437 27.12 0.50 16.29
C GLY A 437 28.18 -0.07 17.25
N ILE A 438 29.44 0.26 17.02
CA ILE A 438 30.55 -0.18 17.87
C ILE A 438 30.87 0.92 18.87
N ASP A 439 30.76 0.64 20.15
CA ASP A 439 31.17 1.53 21.23
C ASP A 439 32.63 1.30 21.52
N PHE A 440 33.44 2.29 21.25
CA PHE A 440 34.87 2.25 21.28
C PHE A 440 35.41 3.30 22.26
N ILE A 441 36.13 2.89 23.28
CA ILE A 441 36.76 3.80 24.25
C ILE A 441 38.25 3.81 23.99
N CYS A 442 38.83 4.96 23.74
CA CYS A 442 40.27 5.20 23.59
C CYS A 442 40.66 6.63 23.93
N PRO A 443 41.93 6.89 24.30
CA PRO A 443 42.38 8.24 24.60
C PRO A 443 42.23 9.21 23.42
N ASP A 444 42.56 8.75 22.20
CA ASP A 444 42.48 9.50 20.98
C ASP A 444 42.22 8.57 19.79
N ILE A 445 41.11 8.78 19.08
CA ILE A 445 40.72 7.97 17.93
C ILE A 445 41.63 8.14 16.72
N SER A 446 42.38 9.25 16.66
CA SER A 446 43.35 9.57 15.59
C SER A 446 44.69 8.85 15.74
N ALA A 447 44.90 8.19 16.85
CA ALA A 447 46.12 7.41 17.14
C ALA A 447 45.81 5.89 17.20
N PRO A 448 46.75 4.99 16.82
CA PRO A 448 46.46 3.58 16.80
C PRO A 448 46.24 3.06 18.23
N VAL A 449 45.07 2.44 18.45
CA VAL A 449 44.65 2.02 19.80
C VAL A 449 45.51 0.91 20.40
N ARG A 450 46.21 0.10 19.58
CA ARG A 450 47.16 -0.89 20.06
C ARG A 450 48.40 -0.27 20.72
N GLU A 451 48.72 0.97 20.40
CA GLU A 451 49.81 1.74 20.97
C GLU A 451 49.37 2.61 22.15
N THR A 452 48.20 3.26 22.01
CA THR A 452 47.69 4.27 22.95
C THR A 452 46.78 3.67 24.03
N GLY A 453 46.32 2.44 23.83
CA GLY A 453 45.34 1.76 24.68
C GLY A 453 43.91 2.13 24.24
N GLY A 454 42.98 1.24 24.53
CA GLY A 454 41.56 1.39 24.20
C GLY A 454 40.91 0.02 23.98
N ALA A 455 39.60 0.02 23.89
CA ALA A 455 38.86 -1.23 23.68
C ALA A 455 37.46 -1.00 23.10
N ILE A 456 36.95 -2.06 22.45
CA ILE A 456 35.54 -2.18 22.10
C ILE A 456 34.79 -2.61 23.36
N CYS A 457 33.86 -1.78 23.82
CA CYS A 457 33.09 -2.04 25.03
C CYS A 457 31.72 -2.66 24.76
N GLU A 458 31.12 -2.38 23.59
CA GLU A 458 29.81 -2.88 23.21
C GLU A 458 29.64 -2.91 21.69
N VAL A 459 28.82 -3.86 21.19
CA VAL A 459 28.36 -3.93 19.82
C VAL A 459 26.83 -3.85 19.84
N ASN A 460 26.26 -2.90 19.08
CA ASN A 460 24.83 -2.61 19.08
C ASN A 460 24.22 -2.99 17.72
N ALA A 461 23.15 -3.82 17.74
CA ALA A 461 22.47 -4.32 16.56
C ALA A 461 21.51 -3.34 15.90
N ALA A 462 21.06 -2.31 16.61
CA ALA A 462 20.12 -1.30 16.09
C ALA A 462 20.58 0.11 16.46
N PRO A 463 21.73 0.57 15.93
CA PRO A 463 22.31 1.85 16.33
C PRO A 463 21.46 3.04 15.86
N GLY A 464 21.33 4.06 16.71
CA GLY A 464 20.71 5.32 16.33
C GLY A 464 21.63 6.15 15.42
N PHE A 465 21.06 6.81 14.43
CA PHE A 465 21.82 7.63 13.46
C PHE A 465 21.94 9.10 13.85
N ARG A 466 21.14 9.58 14.80
CA ARG A 466 20.98 10.99 15.14
C ARG A 466 22.31 11.70 15.44
N MET A 467 23.23 11.04 16.19
CA MET A 467 24.51 11.62 16.53
C MET A 467 25.45 11.84 15.33
N HIS A 468 25.24 11.10 14.25
CA HIS A 468 26.02 11.21 13.02
C HIS A 468 25.35 12.13 12.00
N THR A 469 24.00 12.11 11.92
CA THR A 469 23.25 12.95 10.99
C THR A 469 23.12 14.40 11.47
N HIS A 470 23.19 14.61 12.80
CA HIS A 470 23.07 15.92 13.42
C HIS A 470 24.10 16.06 14.57
N PRO A 471 25.39 16.04 14.27
CA PRO A 471 26.41 16.26 15.30
C PRO A 471 26.27 17.67 15.88
N THR A 472 26.64 17.84 17.14
CA THR A 472 26.68 19.16 17.79
C THR A 472 27.80 20.02 17.23
N VAL A 473 28.93 19.35 16.93
CA VAL A 473 30.12 19.93 16.35
C VAL A 473 30.61 19.06 15.20
N GLY A 474 31.03 19.65 14.10
CA GLY A 474 31.49 18.97 12.89
C GLY A 474 30.42 18.87 11.81
N GLU A 475 30.65 18.02 10.81
CA GLU A 475 29.81 17.90 9.62
C GLU A 475 28.80 16.78 9.73
N PRO A 476 27.53 17.00 9.33
CA PRO A 476 26.53 15.94 9.23
C PRO A 476 26.93 14.84 8.23
N GLN A 477 26.78 13.58 8.62
CA GLN A 477 27.08 12.44 7.78
C GLN A 477 25.82 11.86 7.13
N TYR A 478 25.87 11.54 5.84
CA TYR A 478 24.76 10.98 5.05
C TYR A 478 24.60 9.47 5.26
N ILE A 479 24.15 9.07 6.43
CA ILE A 479 24.09 7.67 6.86
C ILE A 479 23.03 6.85 6.13
N ALA A 480 21.92 7.45 5.76
CA ALA A 480 20.82 6.74 5.09
C ALA A 480 21.23 6.18 3.72
N LYS A 481 22.11 6.88 3.00
CA LYS A 481 22.58 6.45 1.68
C LYS A 481 23.23 5.07 1.69
N PRO A 482 24.26 4.77 2.49
CA PRO A 482 24.86 3.44 2.52
C PRO A 482 23.90 2.35 3.00
N VAL A 483 22.90 2.65 3.85
CA VAL A 483 21.87 1.67 4.23
C VAL A 483 20.98 1.32 3.03
N VAL A 484 20.53 2.33 2.27
CA VAL A 484 19.72 2.09 1.08
C VAL A 484 20.55 1.44 -0.02
N ASP A 485 21.83 1.78 -0.20
CA ASP A 485 22.75 1.10 -1.12
C ASP A 485 22.95 -0.38 -0.75
N LEU A 486 23.01 -0.69 0.53
CA LEU A 486 23.09 -2.08 1.01
C LEU A 486 21.84 -2.88 0.62
N LEU A 487 20.64 -2.31 0.77
CA LEU A 487 19.38 -2.99 0.49
C LEU A 487 19.07 -3.00 -1.02
N PHE A 488 19.34 -1.91 -1.69
CA PHE A 488 19.12 -1.68 -3.12
C PHE A 488 20.41 -1.15 -3.77
N PRO A 489 21.33 -2.04 -4.13
CA PRO A 489 22.53 -1.64 -4.88
C PRO A 489 22.16 -0.81 -6.11
N PRO A 490 23.00 0.15 -6.53
CA PRO A 490 22.71 0.98 -7.70
C PRO A 490 22.34 0.14 -8.93
N GLY A 491 21.20 0.47 -9.57
CA GLY A 491 20.67 -0.26 -10.73
C GLY A 491 19.82 -1.49 -10.41
N SER A 492 19.68 -1.89 -9.12
CA SER A 492 18.76 -2.97 -8.75
C SER A 492 17.31 -2.49 -8.77
N PRO A 493 16.35 -3.34 -9.21
CA PRO A 493 14.94 -2.99 -9.20
C PRO A 493 14.38 -2.92 -7.78
N ALA A 494 13.50 -1.94 -7.55
CA ALA A 494 12.75 -1.79 -6.31
C ALA A 494 11.23 -1.85 -6.53
N ARG A 495 10.79 -1.74 -7.78
CA ARG A 495 9.38 -1.69 -8.16
C ARG A 495 8.99 -2.89 -9.00
N VAL A 496 7.78 -3.37 -8.79
CA VAL A 496 7.11 -4.32 -9.69
C VAL A 496 6.41 -3.50 -10.77
N PRO A 497 6.59 -3.84 -12.07
CA PRO A 497 5.82 -3.22 -13.13
C PRO A 497 4.32 -3.43 -12.91
N ILE A 498 3.54 -2.34 -12.98
CA ILE A 498 2.10 -2.33 -12.73
C ILE A 498 1.37 -1.99 -14.02
N VAL A 499 0.47 -2.88 -14.44
CA VAL A 499 -0.53 -2.61 -15.48
C VAL A 499 -1.87 -2.38 -14.80
N ALA A 500 -2.44 -1.19 -14.95
CA ALA A 500 -3.76 -0.83 -14.43
C ALA A 500 -4.80 -0.88 -15.56
N VAL A 501 -5.82 -1.71 -15.43
CA VAL A 501 -6.88 -1.91 -16.43
C VAL A 501 -8.20 -1.36 -15.93
N THR A 502 -8.75 -0.37 -16.63
CA THR A 502 -10.06 0.20 -16.33
C THR A 502 -10.94 0.29 -17.60
N GLY A 503 -12.17 0.66 -17.41
CA GLY A 503 -13.19 0.80 -18.45
C GLY A 503 -14.57 0.47 -17.90
N THR A 504 -15.61 0.59 -18.71
CA THR A 504 -16.94 0.12 -18.33
C THR A 504 -17.01 -1.39 -18.49
N ASN A 505 -16.72 -1.91 -19.67
CA ASN A 505 -16.74 -3.34 -20.01
C ASN A 505 -15.35 -3.85 -20.43
N GLY A 506 -15.10 -5.14 -20.32
CA GLY A 506 -13.89 -5.81 -20.79
C GLY A 506 -12.69 -5.80 -19.82
N LYS A 507 -12.76 -5.10 -18.66
CA LYS A 507 -11.65 -4.98 -17.69
C LYS A 507 -11.07 -6.33 -17.27
N THR A 508 -11.89 -7.20 -16.73
CA THR A 508 -11.48 -8.50 -16.18
C THR A 508 -10.87 -9.40 -17.25
N THR A 509 -11.50 -9.47 -18.41
CA THR A 509 -11.02 -10.28 -19.54
C THR A 509 -9.68 -9.77 -20.05
N THR A 510 -9.55 -8.44 -20.24
CA THR A 510 -8.28 -7.81 -20.66
C THR A 510 -7.18 -8.02 -19.62
N ALA A 511 -7.48 -7.84 -18.32
CA ALA A 511 -6.51 -8.07 -17.23
C ALA A 511 -6.02 -9.53 -17.22
N ARG A 512 -6.93 -10.49 -17.39
CA ARG A 512 -6.59 -11.92 -17.46
C ARG A 512 -5.76 -12.28 -18.70
N MET A 513 -6.08 -11.70 -19.85
CA MET A 513 -5.29 -11.87 -21.07
C MET A 513 -3.86 -11.36 -20.86
N ILE A 514 -3.69 -10.17 -20.28
CA ILE A 514 -2.37 -9.61 -19.96
C ILE A 514 -1.63 -10.52 -19.00
N ALA A 515 -2.28 -10.94 -17.90
CA ALA A 515 -1.68 -11.83 -16.92
C ALA A 515 -1.22 -13.16 -17.54
N HIS A 516 -2.03 -13.74 -18.42
CA HIS A 516 -1.71 -14.98 -19.14
C HIS A 516 -0.52 -14.81 -20.07
N ILE A 517 -0.44 -13.71 -20.84
CA ILE A 517 0.71 -13.41 -21.68
C ILE A 517 1.98 -13.26 -20.84
N MET A 518 1.93 -12.48 -19.76
CA MET A 518 3.10 -12.21 -18.93
C MET A 518 3.57 -13.45 -18.17
N LYS A 519 2.66 -14.33 -17.76
CA LYS A 519 3.02 -15.64 -17.21
C LYS A 519 3.76 -16.51 -18.24
N GLY A 520 3.32 -16.51 -19.51
CA GLY A 520 4.03 -17.20 -20.59
C GLY A 520 5.49 -16.77 -20.74
N LEU A 521 5.82 -15.54 -20.32
CA LEU A 521 7.17 -14.99 -20.22
C LEU A 521 7.93 -15.39 -18.95
N GLY A 522 7.38 -16.29 -18.13
CA GLY A 522 7.99 -16.72 -16.87
C GLY A 522 7.84 -15.74 -15.71
N ARG A 523 6.93 -14.74 -15.82
CA ARG A 523 6.66 -13.82 -14.73
C ARG A 523 5.75 -14.44 -13.67
N THR A 524 6.03 -14.16 -12.43
CA THR A 524 5.10 -14.44 -11.33
C THR A 524 4.10 -13.30 -11.21
N VAL A 525 2.96 -13.48 -11.86
CA VAL A 525 1.94 -12.43 -11.96
C VAL A 525 1.06 -12.39 -10.72
N GLY A 526 0.95 -11.21 -10.12
CA GLY A 526 -0.10 -10.88 -9.15
C GLY A 526 -1.21 -10.09 -9.83
N MET A 527 -2.45 -10.55 -9.71
CA MET A 527 -3.61 -9.92 -10.35
C MET A 527 -4.72 -9.64 -9.35
N THR A 528 -5.33 -8.46 -9.46
CA THR A 528 -6.60 -8.14 -8.80
C THR A 528 -7.74 -8.09 -9.82
N SER A 529 -8.91 -8.58 -9.45
CA SER A 529 -10.11 -8.52 -10.29
C SER A 529 -11.37 -8.47 -9.43
N THR A 530 -12.53 -8.31 -10.07
CA THR A 530 -13.84 -8.43 -9.40
C THR A 530 -14.09 -9.83 -8.81
N ASP A 531 -13.39 -10.84 -9.30
CA ASP A 531 -13.55 -12.23 -8.83
C ASP A 531 -12.61 -12.56 -7.65
N GLY A 532 -11.53 -11.76 -7.47
CA GLY A 532 -10.58 -11.96 -6.38
C GLY A 532 -9.16 -11.55 -6.68
N ILE A 533 -8.27 -11.99 -5.79
CA ILE A 533 -6.82 -11.83 -5.90
C ILE A 533 -6.22 -13.15 -6.33
N VAL A 534 -5.49 -13.12 -7.44
CA VAL A 534 -4.81 -14.28 -8.02
C VAL A 534 -3.29 -14.03 -7.99
N ILE A 535 -2.54 -14.97 -7.45
CA ILE A 535 -1.07 -14.95 -7.48
C ILE A 535 -0.61 -16.24 -8.16
N ASP A 536 0.08 -16.09 -9.28
CA ASP A 536 0.61 -17.22 -10.05
C ASP A 536 -0.50 -18.26 -10.36
N GLU A 537 -1.62 -17.79 -10.93
CA GLU A 537 -2.86 -18.54 -11.26
C GLU A 537 -3.62 -19.12 -10.07
N ARG A 538 -3.13 -18.97 -8.85
CA ARG A 538 -3.85 -19.44 -7.66
C ARG A 538 -4.72 -18.33 -7.09
N LEU A 539 -6.01 -18.61 -6.92
CA LEU A 539 -6.92 -17.71 -6.23
C LEU A 539 -6.57 -17.67 -4.73
N VAL A 540 -5.97 -16.56 -4.29
CA VAL A 540 -5.55 -16.36 -2.89
C VAL A 540 -6.70 -15.83 -2.04
N LYS A 541 -7.56 -15.00 -2.63
CA LYS A 541 -8.71 -14.41 -1.94
C LYS A 541 -9.87 -14.22 -2.91
N ARG A 542 -11.03 -14.76 -2.56
CA ARG A 542 -12.29 -14.55 -3.30
C ARG A 542 -12.99 -13.32 -2.70
N ALA A 543 -13.10 -12.25 -3.44
CA ALA A 543 -13.84 -11.02 -3.11
C ALA A 543 -13.81 -10.09 -4.32
N ASP A 544 -14.66 -9.05 -4.37
CA ASP A 544 -14.40 -7.91 -5.27
C ASP A 544 -13.09 -7.24 -4.83
N ALA A 545 -12.05 -7.55 -5.59
CA ALA A 545 -10.68 -7.13 -5.32
C ALA A 545 -10.21 -5.97 -6.22
N SER A 546 -11.12 -5.28 -6.90
CA SER A 546 -10.83 -4.16 -7.80
C SER A 546 -10.48 -2.84 -7.08
N GLY A 547 -10.17 -2.90 -5.78
CA GLY A 547 -9.88 -1.75 -4.92
C GLY A 547 -8.44 -1.71 -4.37
N PRO A 548 -8.05 -0.58 -3.72
CA PRO A 548 -6.68 -0.28 -3.34
C PRO A 548 -6.07 -1.22 -2.29
N ARG A 549 -6.89 -1.77 -1.39
CA ARG A 549 -6.40 -2.74 -0.40
C ARG A 549 -5.92 -4.03 -1.06
N SER A 550 -6.59 -4.45 -2.13
CA SER A 550 -6.21 -5.63 -2.90
C SER A 550 -4.94 -5.38 -3.70
N ALA A 551 -4.77 -4.20 -4.27
CA ALA A 551 -3.54 -3.79 -4.93
C ALA A 551 -2.34 -3.87 -3.96
N ARG A 552 -2.49 -3.36 -2.74
CA ARG A 552 -1.46 -3.48 -1.69
C ARG A 552 -1.12 -4.93 -1.35
N MET A 553 -2.12 -5.83 -1.27
CA MET A 553 -1.86 -7.26 -1.01
C MET A 553 -0.98 -7.89 -2.10
N VAL A 554 -1.21 -7.55 -3.36
CA VAL A 554 -0.38 -8.00 -4.48
C VAL A 554 1.05 -7.46 -4.35
N LEU A 555 1.21 -6.14 -4.08
CA LEU A 555 2.52 -5.49 -3.96
C LEU A 555 3.30 -5.88 -2.70
N GLN A 556 2.64 -6.43 -1.70
CA GLN A 556 3.26 -6.99 -0.49
C GLN A 556 3.68 -8.45 -0.65
N ASN A 557 3.20 -9.15 -1.69
CA ASN A 557 3.53 -10.55 -1.88
C ASN A 557 4.95 -10.72 -2.43
N PRO A 558 5.87 -11.40 -1.71
CA PRO A 558 7.28 -11.49 -2.07
C PRO A 558 7.57 -12.33 -3.32
N ARG A 559 6.58 -13.01 -3.87
CA ARG A 559 6.73 -13.79 -5.10
C ARG A 559 6.46 -12.98 -6.36
N VAL A 560 5.62 -11.95 -6.25
CA VAL A 560 5.14 -11.16 -7.41
C VAL A 560 6.26 -10.32 -8.00
N ASP A 561 6.48 -10.46 -9.31
CA ASP A 561 7.41 -9.64 -10.09
C ASP A 561 6.75 -8.90 -11.26
N PHE A 562 5.44 -9.08 -11.45
CA PHE A 562 4.61 -8.33 -12.38
C PHE A 562 3.18 -8.22 -11.83
N ALA A 563 2.57 -7.05 -11.88
CA ALA A 563 1.26 -6.81 -11.32
C ALA A 563 0.25 -6.36 -12.38
N VAL A 564 -0.93 -6.96 -12.39
CA VAL A 564 -2.07 -6.57 -13.24
C VAL A 564 -3.24 -6.20 -12.34
N MET A 565 -3.58 -4.92 -12.31
CA MET A 565 -4.60 -4.37 -11.42
C MET A 565 -5.86 -4.05 -12.21
N GLU A 566 -6.95 -4.79 -12.00
CA GLU A 566 -8.25 -4.33 -12.42
C GLU A 566 -8.68 -3.18 -11.51
N VAL A 567 -9.00 -2.03 -12.08
CA VAL A 567 -9.36 -0.81 -11.36
C VAL A 567 -10.78 -0.42 -11.67
N ALA A 568 -11.68 -0.66 -10.72
CA ALA A 568 -13.07 -0.27 -10.82
C ALA A 568 -13.30 1.18 -10.34
N ARG A 569 -14.28 1.85 -10.93
CA ARG A 569 -14.75 3.19 -10.53
C ARG A 569 -14.96 3.32 -9.02
N GLY A 570 -15.62 2.32 -8.42
CA GLY A 570 -15.94 2.34 -7.00
C GLY A 570 -14.72 2.38 -6.08
N GLY A 571 -13.62 1.72 -6.49
CA GLY A 571 -12.34 1.75 -5.78
C GLY A 571 -11.71 3.14 -5.81
N ILE A 572 -11.62 3.74 -7.00
CA ILE A 572 -11.06 5.09 -7.20
C ILE A 572 -11.80 6.13 -6.34
N LEU A 573 -13.14 6.09 -6.35
CA LEU A 573 -13.98 7.04 -5.62
C LEU A 573 -13.96 6.85 -4.10
N ARG A 574 -13.61 5.66 -3.61
CA ARG A 574 -13.57 5.37 -2.17
C ARG A 574 -12.21 5.65 -1.54
N GLU A 575 -11.14 5.16 -2.15
CA GLU A 575 -9.81 5.12 -1.53
C GLU A 575 -8.65 5.44 -2.49
N GLY A 576 -8.93 5.76 -3.78
CA GLY A 576 -7.91 5.99 -4.82
C GLY A 576 -7.31 4.68 -5.35
N LEU A 577 -6.10 4.72 -5.91
CA LEU A 577 -5.46 3.56 -6.54
C LEU A 577 -4.78 2.60 -5.55
N GLY A 578 -4.33 3.09 -4.38
CA GLY A 578 -3.61 2.28 -3.38
C GLY A 578 -2.11 2.09 -3.66
N TYR A 579 -1.61 2.66 -4.72
CA TYR A 579 -0.21 2.77 -5.12
C TYR A 579 0.01 4.16 -5.74
N ASP A 580 1.25 4.58 -5.89
CA ASP A 580 1.62 5.93 -6.33
C ASP A 580 1.56 6.12 -7.85
N ARG A 581 1.89 5.08 -8.63
CA ARG A 581 1.87 5.11 -10.09
C ARG A 581 1.72 3.71 -10.69
N ASN A 582 1.30 3.64 -11.95
CA ASN A 582 1.32 2.44 -12.78
C ASN A 582 2.13 2.69 -14.05
N ASP A 583 2.93 1.70 -14.46
CA ASP A 583 3.80 1.80 -15.63
C ASP A 583 2.99 1.79 -16.93
N ILE A 584 1.87 1.06 -16.91
CA ILE A 584 0.95 0.95 -18.05
C ILE A 584 -0.48 1.14 -17.56
N ALA A 585 -1.21 2.05 -18.20
CA ALA A 585 -2.65 2.18 -18.07
C ALA A 585 -3.35 1.57 -19.29
N VAL A 586 -4.46 0.88 -19.08
CA VAL A 586 -5.32 0.37 -20.16
C VAL A 586 -6.73 0.88 -19.92
N VAL A 587 -7.31 1.57 -20.92
CA VAL A 587 -8.70 2.01 -20.87
C VAL A 587 -9.47 1.40 -22.03
N THR A 588 -10.38 0.50 -21.73
CA THR A 588 -11.13 -0.26 -22.75
C THR A 588 -12.23 0.55 -23.40
N ASN A 589 -13.13 1.15 -22.61
CA ASN A 589 -14.26 1.97 -23.07
C ASN A 589 -14.90 2.75 -21.93
N VAL A 590 -15.73 3.72 -22.26
CA VAL A 590 -16.61 4.46 -21.35
C VAL A 590 -18.03 4.41 -21.87
N ALA A 591 -18.92 3.72 -21.18
CA ALA A 591 -20.34 3.65 -21.49
C ALA A 591 -21.16 3.90 -20.22
N ALA A 592 -22.45 4.18 -20.38
CA ALA A 592 -23.36 4.41 -19.27
C ALA A 592 -23.42 3.19 -18.35
N ASP A 593 -22.94 3.37 -17.13
CA ASP A 593 -22.96 2.38 -16.08
C ASP A 593 -22.74 3.06 -14.73
N HIS A 594 -23.57 2.72 -13.74
CA HIS A 594 -23.55 3.34 -12.42
C HIS A 594 -23.69 4.88 -12.40
N LEU A 595 -24.33 5.49 -13.38
CA LEU A 595 -24.66 6.92 -13.34
C LEU A 595 -25.70 7.20 -12.24
N GLY A 596 -25.68 8.41 -11.69
CA GLY A 596 -26.50 8.79 -10.53
C GLY A 596 -25.96 8.36 -9.17
N LEU A 597 -24.80 7.68 -9.12
CA LEU A 597 -24.20 7.19 -7.88
C LEU A 597 -22.93 7.95 -7.52
N ARG A 598 -22.84 8.39 -6.25
CA ARG A 598 -21.65 9.07 -5.67
C ARG A 598 -21.21 10.32 -6.44
N GLY A 599 -22.16 11.11 -6.93
CA GLY A 599 -21.90 12.37 -7.64
C GLY A 599 -21.34 12.21 -9.06
N VAL A 600 -21.50 11.03 -9.68
CA VAL A 600 -21.18 10.78 -11.08
C VAL A 600 -22.48 10.68 -11.89
N GLU A 601 -22.86 11.77 -12.53
CA GLU A 601 -24.15 11.91 -13.22
C GLU A 601 -24.02 11.78 -14.74
N THR A 602 -22.83 12.06 -15.30
CA THR A 602 -22.61 12.08 -16.75
C THR A 602 -21.48 11.15 -17.19
N LEU A 603 -21.45 10.84 -18.49
CA LEU A 603 -20.38 10.05 -19.10
C LEU A 603 -19.01 10.73 -18.99
N GLU A 604 -18.97 12.06 -19.10
CA GLU A 604 -17.72 12.83 -18.96
C GLU A 604 -17.17 12.75 -17.53
N GLN A 605 -18.06 12.81 -16.54
CA GLN A 605 -17.64 12.61 -15.13
C GLN A 605 -17.15 11.19 -14.90
N LEU A 606 -17.82 10.19 -15.50
CA LEU A 606 -17.37 8.79 -15.43
C LEU A 606 -16.01 8.60 -16.11
N ALA A 607 -15.81 9.24 -17.25
CA ALA A 607 -14.53 9.27 -17.96
C ALA A 607 -13.43 9.91 -17.09
N ALA A 608 -13.72 11.04 -16.43
CA ALA A 608 -12.78 11.70 -15.52
C ALA A 608 -12.36 10.80 -14.34
N VAL A 609 -13.28 10.00 -13.79
CA VAL A 609 -12.92 9.01 -12.76
C VAL A 609 -11.95 7.96 -13.31
N LYS A 610 -12.26 7.39 -14.48
CA LYS A 610 -11.40 6.37 -15.11
C LYS A 610 -10.05 6.93 -15.59
N GLN A 611 -9.98 8.20 -15.91
CA GLN A 611 -8.78 8.94 -16.33
C GLN A 611 -7.67 8.91 -15.27
N VAL A 612 -7.99 8.72 -13.99
CA VAL A 612 -7.01 8.66 -12.87
C VAL A 612 -5.91 7.64 -13.14
N VAL A 613 -6.22 6.48 -13.76
CA VAL A 613 -5.17 5.49 -14.10
C VAL A 613 -4.24 5.97 -15.20
N VAL A 614 -4.72 6.83 -16.09
CA VAL A 614 -3.93 7.45 -17.17
C VAL A 614 -3.04 8.56 -16.60
N GLU A 615 -3.56 9.35 -15.69
CA GLU A 615 -2.83 10.39 -14.98
C GLU A 615 -1.69 9.83 -14.10
N ALA A 616 -1.85 8.60 -13.60
CA ALA A 616 -0.85 7.91 -12.79
C ALA A 616 0.30 7.30 -13.62
N VAL A 617 0.30 7.44 -14.95
CA VAL A 617 1.36 6.95 -15.84
C VAL A 617 2.57 7.91 -15.79
N PRO A 618 3.77 7.44 -15.45
CA PRO A 618 4.98 8.25 -15.45
C PRO A 618 5.46 8.55 -16.88
N ARG A 619 6.40 9.49 -17.03
CA ARG A 619 6.92 9.91 -18.34
C ARG A 619 7.50 8.78 -19.20
N HIS A 620 8.04 7.76 -18.57
CA HIS A 620 8.59 6.57 -19.26
C HIS A 620 7.55 5.45 -19.46
N GLY A 621 6.34 5.61 -18.93
CA GLY A 621 5.27 4.63 -19.03
C GLY A 621 4.39 4.81 -20.28
N PHE A 622 3.31 4.01 -20.34
CA PHE A 622 2.42 3.97 -21.49
C PHE A 622 0.94 4.01 -21.09
N ALA A 623 0.11 4.63 -21.91
CA ALA A 623 -1.34 4.46 -21.83
C ALA A 623 -1.85 3.79 -23.11
N VAL A 624 -2.52 2.64 -22.96
CA VAL A 624 -3.18 1.88 -24.02
C VAL A 624 -4.63 2.33 -24.08
N LEU A 625 -4.98 3.09 -25.11
CA LEU A 625 -6.24 3.80 -25.20
C LEU A 625 -7.04 3.37 -26.44
N ASN A 626 -8.35 3.17 -26.25
CA ASN A 626 -9.28 2.89 -27.33
C ASN A 626 -9.54 4.15 -28.16
N ALA A 627 -9.08 4.16 -29.42
CA ALA A 627 -9.29 5.29 -30.31
C ALA A 627 -10.72 5.36 -30.85
N ASP A 628 -11.49 4.25 -30.78
CA ASP A 628 -12.87 4.17 -31.26
C ASP A 628 -13.85 4.83 -30.28
N ASP A 629 -13.42 5.04 -29.01
CA ASP A 629 -14.19 5.71 -27.99
C ASP A 629 -13.73 7.18 -27.84
N PRO A 630 -14.59 8.18 -28.15
CA PRO A 630 -14.21 9.57 -28.08
C PRO A 630 -13.75 10.05 -26.71
N LEU A 631 -14.39 9.56 -25.61
CA LEU A 631 -14.03 9.93 -24.24
C LEU A 631 -12.68 9.35 -23.83
N VAL A 632 -12.41 8.11 -24.23
CA VAL A 632 -11.10 7.47 -23.98
C VAL A 632 -10.01 8.17 -24.79
N ARG A 633 -10.30 8.53 -26.04
CA ARG A 633 -9.33 9.23 -26.91
C ARG A 633 -8.88 10.57 -26.32
N GLU A 634 -9.78 11.31 -25.67
CA GLU A 634 -9.44 12.59 -25.04
C GLU A 634 -8.55 12.45 -23.78
N MET A 635 -8.52 11.28 -23.13
CA MET A 635 -7.67 11.04 -21.96
C MET A 635 -6.16 11.16 -22.27
N ARG A 636 -5.77 11.09 -23.56
CA ARG A 636 -4.38 11.31 -23.99
C ARG A 636 -3.77 12.61 -23.48
N ARG A 637 -4.60 13.65 -23.28
CA ARG A 637 -4.15 14.98 -22.82
C ARG A 637 -3.66 14.97 -21.38
N HIS A 638 -4.02 13.95 -20.64
CA HIS A 638 -3.71 13.77 -19.22
C HIS A 638 -2.64 12.71 -18.96
N CYS A 639 -2.10 12.10 -20.01
CA CYS A 639 -1.02 11.13 -19.92
C CYS A 639 0.35 11.81 -19.99
N SER A 640 1.18 11.60 -18.97
CA SER A 640 2.58 12.07 -18.99
C SER A 640 3.48 11.17 -19.85
N GLY A 641 3.09 9.92 -20.06
CA GLY A 641 3.83 8.92 -20.84
C GLY A 641 3.43 8.86 -22.31
N SER A 642 3.83 7.79 -22.97
CA SER A 642 3.52 7.55 -24.38
C SER A 642 2.18 6.84 -24.57
N ILE A 643 1.54 7.05 -25.71
CA ILE A 643 0.24 6.43 -26.03
C ILE A 643 0.45 5.23 -26.96
N VAL A 644 -0.22 4.13 -26.65
CA VAL A 644 -0.46 3.02 -27.57
C VAL A 644 -1.95 3.01 -27.90
N TRP A 645 -2.28 3.30 -29.15
CA TRP A 645 -3.68 3.30 -29.60
C TRP A 645 -4.14 1.89 -29.94
N PHE A 646 -5.42 1.58 -29.74
CA PHE A 646 -6.03 0.42 -30.41
C PHE A 646 -7.36 0.82 -31.06
N SER A 647 -7.66 0.18 -32.19
CA SER A 647 -8.87 0.45 -32.97
C SER A 647 -9.25 -0.75 -33.82
N MET A 648 -10.53 -1.09 -33.79
CA MET A 648 -11.15 -2.08 -34.67
C MET A 648 -11.69 -1.48 -35.98
N ARG A 649 -11.62 -0.16 -36.15
CA ARG A 649 -12.13 0.53 -37.32
C ARG A 649 -11.30 0.21 -38.56
N PRO A 650 -11.93 0.09 -39.75
CA PRO A 650 -11.21 -0.20 -40.99
C PRO A 650 -10.32 0.97 -41.42
N PRO A 651 -9.31 0.70 -42.26
CA PRO A 651 -8.53 1.75 -42.89
C PRO A 651 -9.43 2.77 -43.62
N GLY A 652 -9.08 4.05 -43.51
CA GLY A 652 -9.86 5.16 -44.10
C GLY A 652 -11.01 5.67 -43.22
N SER A 653 -11.22 5.12 -42.03
CA SER A 653 -12.10 5.73 -41.04
C SER A 653 -11.42 6.90 -40.30
N PRO A 654 -12.19 7.89 -39.77
CA PRO A 654 -11.60 9.01 -39.04
C PRO A 654 -10.68 8.59 -37.87
N GLU A 655 -11.00 7.52 -37.16
CA GLU A 655 -10.21 6.97 -36.07
C GLU A 655 -8.89 6.40 -36.58
N ARG A 656 -8.90 5.75 -37.76
CA ARG A 656 -7.69 5.21 -38.38
C ARG A 656 -6.81 6.33 -38.93
N ASP A 657 -7.37 7.35 -39.54
CA ASP A 657 -6.62 8.52 -40.00
C ASP A 657 -5.95 9.26 -38.85
N PHE A 658 -6.64 9.36 -37.70
CA PHE A 658 -6.07 9.88 -36.46
C PHE A 658 -4.88 9.04 -35.96
N ILE A 659 -4.99 7.69 -35.95
CA ILE A 659 -3.92 6.76 -35.57
C ILE A 659 -2.75 6.88 -36.57
N ASP A 660 -3.03 6.91 -37.85
CA ASP A 660 -2.00 7.00 -38.90
C ASP A 660 -1.22 8.32 -38.78
N ALA A 661 -1.88 9.40 -38.39
CA ALA A 661 -1.19 10.65 -38.09
C ALA A 661 -0.27 10.55 -36.86
N ALA A 662 -0.65 9.77 -35.86
CA ALA A 662 0.20 9.50 -34.69
C ALA A 662 1.38 8.60 -35.05
N LEU A 663 1.15 7.57 -35.87
CA LEU A 663 2.19 6.66 -36.37
C LEU A 663 3.26 7.38 -37.21
N ARG A 664 2.85 8.36 -38.06
CA ARG A 664 3.80 9.20 -38.81
C ARG A 664 4.78 9.97 -37.91
N ARG A 665 4.38 10.24 -36.66
CA ARG A 665 5.20 10.89 -35.62
C ARG A 665 5.97 9.90 -34.75
N GLY A 666 6.01 8.60 -35.12
CA GLY A 666 6.70 7.57 -34.37
C GLY A 666 5.84 6.91 -33.28
N GLY A 667 4.52 7.13 -33.26
CA GLY A 667 3.60 6.53 -32.31
C GLY A 667 3.47 5.01 -32.41
N ARG A 668 2.69 4.42 -31.52
CA ARG A 668 2.42 2.97 -31.44
C ARG A 668 0.92 2.72 -31.54
N ALA A 669 0.53 1.64 -32.21
CA ALA A 669 -0.88 1.24 -32.28
C ALA A 669 -1.04 -0.27 -32.50
N VAL A 670 -2.20 -0.78 -32.06
CA VAL A 670 -2.70 -2.12 -32.38
C VAL A 670 -3.96 -1.93 -33.20
N VAL A 671 -3.98 -2.42 -34.41
CA VAL A 671 -5.06 -2.18 -35.39
C VAL A 671 -5.53 -3.47 -36.02
N LEU A 672 -6.75 -3.43 -36.54
CA LEU A 672 -7.34 -4.52 -37.28
C LEU A 672 -7.18 -4.23 -38.78
N GLU A 673 -6.60 -5.18 -39.50
CA GLU A 673 -6.40 -5.09 -40.94
C GLU A 673 -7.20 -6.18 -41.65
N PRO A 674 -8.09 -5.81 -42.57
CA PRO A 674 -8.80 -6.79 -43.40
C PRO A 674 -7.82 -7.44 -44.40
N THR A 675 -7.99 -8.73 -44.61
CA THR A 675 -7.21 -9.51 -45.57
C THR A 675 -8.12 -10.54 -46.24
N ASP A 676 -7.63 -11.18 -47.29
CA ASP A 676 -8.35 -12.22 -48.04
C ASP A 676 -8.72 -13.46 -47.19
N ARG A 677 -8.09 -13.63 -46.04
CA ARG A 677 -8.28 -14.77 -45.13
C ARG A 677 -8.99 -14.40 -43.84
N GLY A 678 -9.55 -13.20 -43.76
CA GLY A 678 -10.19 -12.65 -42.56
C GLY A 678 -9.45 -11.44 -41.99
N GLU A 679 -9.69 -11.11 -40.74
CA GLU A 679 -9.11 -9.96 -40.09
C GLU A 679 -7.85 -10.32 -39.30
N MET A 680 -6.80 -9.52 -39.47
CA MET A 680 -5.51 -9.66 -38.82
C MET A 680 -5.31 -8.55 -37.78
N ILE A 681 -4.96 -8.94 -36.55
CA ILE A 681 -4.45 -8.00 -35.54
C ILE A 681 -3.01 -7.67 -35.88
N VAL A 682 -2.72 -6.38 -36.01
CA VAL A 682 -1.40 -5.87 -36.42
C VAL A 682 -0.92 -4.84 -35.39
N ILE A 683 0.32 -5.01 -34.91
CA ILE A 683 1.00 -4.00 -34.09
C ILE A 683 1.80 -3.09 -35.01
N LYS A 684 1.64 -1.77 -34.86
CA LYS A 684 2.35 -0.74 -35.62
C LYS A 684 3.19 0.13 -34.69
N HIS A 685 4.43 0.40 -35.08
CA HIS A 685 5.33 1.33 -34.41
C HIS A 685 6.02 2.21 -35.44
N GLY A 686 5.60 3.46 -35.53
CA GLY A 686 6.03 4.34 -36.61
C GLY A 686 5.69 3.73 -37.99
N ARG A 687 6.72 3.49 -38.80
CA ARG A 687 6.59 2.85 -40.12
C ARG A 687 6.63 1.31 -40.10
N ARG A 688 6.97 0.72 -38.96
CA ARG A 688 7.03 -0.74 -38.85
C ARG A 688 5.62 -1.31 -38.62
N SER A 689 5.31 -2.38 -39.34
CA SER A 689 4.06 -3.13 -39.23
C SER A 689 4.37 -4.58 -38.92
N MET A 690 3.76 -5.14 -37.90
CA MET A 690 4.06 -6.47 -37.38
C MET A 690 2.75 -7.26 -37.21
N GLN A 691 2.58 -8.28 -38.07
CA GLN A 691 1.40 -9.16 -37.96
C GLN A 691 1.44 -9.98 -36.70
N LEU A 692 0.36 -9.90 -35.90
CA LEU A 692 0.30 -10.60 -34.63
C LEU A 692 -0.51 -11.90 -34.72
N ALA A 693 -1.81 -11.83 -34.98
CA ALA A 693 -2.68 -13.00 -35.01
C ALA A 693 -3.94 -12.75 -35.85
N TRP A 694 -4.46 -13.79 -36.46
CA TRP A 694 -5.78 -13.80 -37.06
C TRP A 694 -6.85 -13.81 -35.98
N THR A 695 -7.89 -13.01 -36.09
CA THR A 695 -8.96 -12.91 -35.08
C THR A 695 -9.67 -14.25 -34.89
N HIS A 696 -9.96 -14.95 -35.97
CA HIS A 696 -10.63 -16.26 -35.96
C HIS A 696 -9.79 -17.42 -35.37
N LEU A 697 -8.48 -17.24 -35.19
CA LEU A 697 -7.60 -18.20 -34.55
C LEU A 697 -7.41 -17.96 -33.04
N LEU A 698 -8.03 -16.90 -32.48
CA LEU A 698 -8.02 -16.64 -31.04
C LEU A 698 -9.22 -17.35 -30.41
N PRO A 699 -9.02 -18.33 -29.52
CA PRO A 699 -10.13 -19.11 -28.93
C PRO A 699 -11.16 -18.22 -28.23
N SER A 700 -10.72 -17.17 -27.55
CA SER A 700 -11.59 -16.22 -26.84
C SER A 700 -12.52 -15.41 -27.73
N THR A 701 -12.30 -15.40 -29.05
CA THR A 701 -13.12 -14.65 -30.02
C THR A 701 -14.20 -15.49 -30.69
N PHE A 702 -14.19 -16.80 -30.47
CA PHE A 702 -15.14 -17.73 -31.08
C PHE A 702 -15.25 -17.56 -32.61
N GLY A 703 -14.10 -17.76 -33.28
CA GLY A 703 -14.02 -17.57 -34.73
C GLY A 703 -14.15 -16.11 -35.21
N GLY A 704 -13.96 -15.14 -34.30
CA GLY A 704 -14.12 -13.71 -34.59
C GLY A 704 -15.53 -13.16 -34.30
N ALA A 705 -16.49 -14.02 -33.91
CA ALA A 705 -17.86 -13.61 -33.59
C ALA A 705 -17.94 -12.69 -32.38
N ALA A 706 -17.13 -12.90 -31.35
CA ALA A 706 -17.06 -12.06 -30.14
C ALA A 706 -16.18 -10.81 -30.39
N ARG A 707 -16.75 -9.81 -31.06
CA ARG A 707 -16.05 -8.58 -31.44
C ARG A 707 -15.44 -7.85 -30.24
N PHE A 708 -16.14 -7.82 -29.10
CA PHE A 708 -15.62 -7.20 -27.87
C PHE A 708 -14.39 -7.93 -27.33
N ASN A 709 -14.28 -9.26 -27.53
CA ASN A 709 -13.07 -9.98 -27.16
C ASN A 709 -11.91 -9.77 -28.17
N VAL A 710 -12.19 -9.43 -29.40
CA VAL A 710 -11.17 -8.94 -30.33
C VAL A 710 -10.60 -7.62 -29.80
N ALA A 711 -11.44 -6.67 -29.36
CA ALA A 711 -11.00 -5.41 -28.76
C ALA A 711 -10.20 -5.63 -27.47
N ASN A 712 -10.65 -6.54 -26.59
CA ASN A 712 -9.95 -6.91 -25.37
C ASN A 712 -8.56 -7.52 -25.67
N ALA A 713 -8.46 -8.39 -26.68
CA ALA A 713 -7.21 -8.98 -27.14
C ALA A 713 -6.25 -7.92 -27.71
N MET A 714 -6.76 -6.95 -28.45
CA MET A 714 -5.97 -5.83 -28.98
C MET A 714 -5.44 -4.93 -27.87
N ALA A 715 -6.29 -4.62 -26.87
CA ALA A 715 -5.88 -3.86 -25.67
C ALA A 715 -4.80 -4.62 -24.89
N ALA A 716 -4.98 -5.94 -24.68
CA ALA A 716 -4.00 -6.79 -24.01
C ALA A 716 -2.67 -6.89 -24.78
N ALA A 717 -2.75 -7.03 -26.11
CA ALA A 717 -1.55 -6.99 -26.97
C ALA A 717 -0.81 -5.67 -26.87
N GLY A 718 -1.55 -4.55 -26.83
CA GLY A 718 -0.97 -3.22 -26.67
C GLY A 718 -0.25 -3.06 -25.34
N ALA A 719 -0.85 -3.57 -24.24
CA ALA A 719 -0.25 -3.54 -22.91
C ALA A 719 1.00 -4.44 -22.83
N ALA A 720 0.93 -5.65 -23.34
CA ALA A 720 2.07 -6.56 -23.38
C ALA A 720 3.23 -6.01 -24.24
N PHE A 721 2.89 -5.37 -25.38
CA PHE A 721 3.88 -4.70 -26.23
C PHE A 721 4.50 -3.47 -25.53
N ALA A 722 3.73 -2.73 -24.75
CA ALA A 722 4.22 -1.63 -23.93
C ALA A 722 5.12 -2.13 -22.78
N ALA A 723 4.91 -3.36 -22.31
CA ALA A 723 5.74 -4.04 -21.31
C ALA A 723 6.96 -4.75 -21.93
N ASP A 724 7.31 -4.43 -23.19
CA ASP A 724 8.41 -5.01 -23.95
C ASP A 724 8.35 -6.53 -24.14
N ALA A 725 7.14 -7.11 -24.10
CA ALA A 725 6.95 -8.53 -24.41
C ALA A 725 7.26 -8.82 -25.89
N PRO A 726 8.01 -9.89 -26.20
CA PRO A 726 8.28 -10.29 -27.59
C PRO A 726 6.99 -10.63 -28.33
N LEU A 727 6.92 -10.30 -29.62
CA LEU A 727 5.74 -10.57 -30.47
C LEU A 727 5.30 -12.02 -30.47
N HIS A 728 6.28 -12.95 -30.44
CA HIS A 728 6.01 -14.37 -30.40
C HIS A 728 5.20 -14.74 -29.15
N ASP A 729 5.62 -14.24 -28.00
CA ASP A 729 4.99 -14.54 -26.71
C ASP A 729 3.60 -13.89 -26.58
N ILE A 730 3.44 -12.66 -27.09
CA ILE A 730 2.12 -12.00 -27.18
C ILE A 730 1.18 -12.87 -28.03
N ARG A 731 1.62 -13.32 -29.21
CA ARG A 731 0.86 -14.19 -30.11
C ARG A 731 0.49 -15.50 -29.43
N GLN A 732 1.47 -16.15 -28.82
CA GLN A 732 1.26 -17.44 -28.13
C GLN A 732 0.28 -17.28 -26.98
N GLY A 733 0.45 -16.25 -26.14
CA GLY A 733 -0.47 -15.99 -25.03
C GLY A 733 -1.91 -15.76 -25.49
N LEU A 734 -2.13 -14.95 -26.55
CA LEU A 734 -3.48 -14.76 -27.08
C LEU A 734 -4.08 -16.04 -27.70
N ARG A 735 -3.27 -16.88 -28.35
CA ARG A 735 -3.72 -18.14 -28.97
C ARG A 735 -3.99 -19.27 -27.96
N THR A 736 -3.42 -19.21 -26.77
CA THR A 736 -3.64 -20.18 -25.70
C THR A 736 -4.65 -19.70 -24.65
N PHE A 737 -5.03 -18.44 -24.68
CA PHE A 737 -6.03 -17.90 -23.76
C PHE A 737 -7.44 -18.36 -24.16
N THR A 738 -8.12 -19.01 -23.23
CA THR A 738 -9.51 -19.45 -23.40
C THR A 738 -10.40 -18.84 -22.33
N THR A 739 -11.66 -18.58 -22.68
CA THR A 739 -12.68 -18.11 -21.74
C THR A 739 -13.43 -19.29 -21.10
N ASN A 740 -12.71 -20.28 -20.58
CA ASN A 740 -13.32 -21.36 -19.84
C ASN A 740 -13.64 -20.93 -18.39
N TYR A 741 -14.51 -21.67 -17.73
CA TYR A 741 -14.94 -21.36 -16.36
C TYR A 741 -13.78 -21.25 -15.38
N TYR A 742 -12.76 -22.08 -15.47
CA TYR A 742 -11.64 -22.11 -14.54
C TYR A 742 -10.73 -20.90 -14.68
N LEU A 743 -10.52 -20.43 -15.92
CA LEU A 743 -9.66 -19.29 -16.21
C LEU A 743 -10.40 -17.96 -16.17
N SER A 744 -11.71 -17.97 -16.49
CA SER A 744 -12.52 -16.74 -16.65
C SER A 744 -13.97 -16.98 -16.28
N PRO A 745 -14.31 -17.28 -15.00
CA PRO A 745 -15.68 -17.58 -14.61
C PRO A 745 -16.62 -16.43 -14.95
N GLY A 746 -17.78 -16.76 -15.54
CA GLY A 746 -18.81 -15.79 -15.93
C GLY A 746 -18.36 -14.78 -17.01
N ARG A 747 -17.41 -15.13 -17.86
CA ARG A 747 -16.98 -14.29 -18.97
C ARG A 747 -17.02 -15.10 -20.28
N LEU A 748 -18.19 -15.13 -20.90
CA LEU A 748 -18.46 -15.87 -22.15
C LEU A 748 -18.04 -17.35 -22.05
N ASN A 749 -18.41 -18.02 -20.95
CA ASN A 749 -18.13 -19.45 -20.80
C ASN A 749 -19.15 -20.25 -21.61
N MET A 750 -18.68 -21.06 -22.52
CA MET A 750 -19.52 -21.88 -23.37
C MET A 750 -19.54 -23.33 -22.90
N ILE A 751 -20.74 -23.90 -22.74
CA ILE A 751 -20.97 -25.24 -22.21
C ILE A 751 -22.03 -25.90 -23.11
N ASP A 752 -21.83 -27.14 -23.49
CA ASP A 752 -22.89 -27.97 -24.14
C ASP A 752 -23.66 -28.72 -23.07
N VAL A 753 -24.97 -28.55 -23.05
CA VAL A 753 -25.88 -29.26 -22.16
C VAL A 753 -26.91 -29.96 -23.02
N ARG A 754 -26.69 -31.26 -23.30
CA ARG A 754 -27.58 -32.10 -24.12
C ARG A 754 -27.89 -31.53 -25.51
N GLY A 755 -26.89 -31.04 -26.19
CA GLY A 755 -27.00 -30.42 -27.50
C GLY A 755 -27.53 -29.00 -27.51
N VAL A 756 -27.81 -28.42 -26.33
CA VAL A 756 -28.10 -26.98 -26.15
C VAL A 756 -26.79 -26.28 -25.87
N THR A 757 -26.46 -25.26 -26.65
CA THR A 757 -25.29 -24.43 -26.36
C THR A 757 -25.64 -23.39 -25.32
N VAL A 758 -25.00 -23.47 -24.17
CA VAL A 758 -25.20 -22.52 -23.05
C VAL A 758 -24.00 -21.60 -22.96
N VAL A 759 -24.27 -20.30 -22.93
CA VAL A 759 -23.26 -19.23 -22.74
C VAL A 759 -23.49 -18.57 -21.40
N VAL A 760 -22.51 -18.61 -20.51
CA VAL A 760 -22.57 -17.96 -19.19
C VAL A 760 -21.72 -16.69 -19.22
N ASP A 761 -22.35 -15.55 -18.91
CA ASP A 761 -21.72 -14.23 -18.88
C ASP A 761 -22.18 -13.40 -17.67
N TYR A 762 -21.47 -12.32 -17.37
CA TYR A 762 -21.79 -11.38 -16.29
C TYR A 762 -22.40 -10.07 -16.81
N CYS A 763 -22.98 -10.07 -17.99
CA CYS A 763 -23.57 -8.90 -18.60
C CYS A 763 -24.65 -8.25 -17.72
N HIS A 764 -24.56 -6.94 -17.45
CA HIS A 764 -25.42 -6.23 -16.51
C HIS A 764 -25.67 -4.74 -16.88
N ASN A 765 -25.31 -4.31 -18.08
CA ASN A 765 -25.58 -2.95 -18.57
C ASN A 765 -25.94 -2.93 -20.06
N PRO A 766 -26.63 -1.89 -20.56
CA PRO A 766 -27.13 -1.83 -21.95
C PRO A 766 -26.03 -2.00 -23.00
N ALA A 767 -24.86 -1.40 -22.80
CA ALA A 767 -23.75 -1.50 -23.75
C ALA A 767 -23.17 -2.92 -23.80
N GLY A 768 -23.04 -3.58 -22.64
CA GLY A 768 -22.66 -4.99 -22.57
C GLY A 768 -23.67 -5.91 -23.23
N MET A 769 -24.97 -5.65 -23.01
CA MET A 769 -26.06 -6.45 -23.62
C MET A 769 -26.06 -6.31 -25.16
N ARG A 770 -25.82 -5.12 -25.68
CA ARG A 770 -25.69 -4.90 -27.13
C ARG A 770 -24.52 -5.71 -27.70
N ALA A 771 -23.36 -5.64 -27.07
CA ALA A 771 -22.17 -6.38 -27.51
C ALA A 771 -22.35 -7.91 -27.41
N LEU A 772 -23.02 -8.38 -26.35
CA LEU A 772 -23.37 -9.80 -26.19
C LEU A 772 -24.43 -10.23 -27.21
N GLY A 773 -25.44 -9.40 -27.51
CA GLY A 773 -26.45 -9.64 -28.53
C GLY A 773 -25.85 -9.74 -29.94
N GLU A 774 -24.94 -8.84 -30.29
CA GLU A 774 -24.20 -8.89 -31.56
C GLU A 774 -23.35 -10.17 -31.66
N PHE A 775 -22.74 -10.61 -30.56
CA PHE A 775 -22.05 -11.91 -30.52
C PHE A 775 -23.03 -13.05 -30.81
N VAL A 776 -24.19 -13.04 -30.16
CA VAL A 776 -25.25 -14.07 -30.31
C VAL A 776 -25.74 -14.12 -31.78
N ASP A 777 -25.93 -12.95 -32.42
CA ASP A 777 -26.31 -12.88 -33.84
C ASP A 777 -25.21 -13.51 -34.73
N ASN A 778 -23.98 -13.04 -34.62
CA ASN A 778 -22.88 -13.55 -35.42
C ASN A 778 -22.62 -15.05 -35.22
N PHE A 779 -22.74 -15.51 -33.97
CA PHE A 779 -22.51 -16.92 -33.61
C PHE A 779 -23.62 -17.83 -34.12
N ALA A 780 -24.89 -17.40 -34.00
CA ALA A 780 -26.02 -18.14 -34.47
C ALA A 780 -26.04 -18.22 -36.00
N GLU A 781 -25.70 -17.12 -36.70
CA GLU A 781 -25.60 -17.12 -38.17
C GLU A 781 -24.53 -18.12 -38.67
N GLN A 782 -23.38 -18.20 -38.00
CA GLN A 782 -22.34 -19.18 -38.29
C GLN A 782 -22.87 -20.63 -38.14
N ARG A 783 -23.72 -20.89 -37.15
CA ARG A 783 -24.34 -22.21 -36.90
C ARG A 783 -25.47 -22.54 -37.88
N ASP A 784 -26.30 -21.55 -38.20
CA ASP A 784 -27.40 -21.74 -39.16
C ASP A 784 -26.85 -22.09 -40.56
N LEU A 785 -25.70 -21.56 -40.95
CA LEU A 785 -25.01 -21.95 -42.19
C LEU A 785 -24.47 -23.39 -42.17
N GLN A 786 -24.34 -24.03 -40.99
CA GLN A 786 -23.81 -25.37 -40.78
C GLN A 786 -24.90 -26.37 -40.37
N SER A 787 -26.13 -25.95 -40.11
CA SER A 787 -27.22 -26.80 -39.62
C SER A 787 -28.16 -27.25 -40.73
N GLU A 788 -28.33 -28.56 -40.88
CA GLU A 788 -29.39 -29.14 -41.69
C GLU A 788 -30.78 -29.06 -41.04
N HIS A 789 -30.90 -28.54 -39.80
CA HIS A 789 -32.08 -28.68 -38.93
C HIS A 789 -32.92 -27.42 -38.69
N GLY A 790 -32.65 -26.29 -39.38
CA GLY A 790 -33.46 -25.09 -39.28
C GLY A 790 -32.90 -23.99 -38.35
N ARG A 791 -33.68 -22.91 -38.13
CA ARG A 791 -33.23 -21.72 -37.40
C ARG A 791 -33.06 -21.99 -35.91
N VAL A 792 -31.90 -21.56 -35.35
CA VAL A 792 -31.56 -21.63 -33.92
C VAL A 792 -32.42 -20.67 -33.11
N SER A 793 -33.16 -21.17 -32.09
CA SER A 793 -33.85 -20.34 -31.08
C SER A 793 -32.82 -19.76 -30.09
N ARG A 794 -33.02 -18.49 -29.69
CA ARG A 794 -32.15 -17.75 -28.78
C ARG A 794 -32.92 -17.41 -27.52
N ILE A 795 -32.50 -17.96 -26.39
CA ILE A 795 -33.16 -17.80 -25.09
C ILE A 795 -32.20 -17.09 -24.16
N ALA A 796 -32.66 -16.12 -23.37
CA ALA A 796 -31.82 -15.41 -22.42
C ALA A 796 -32.37 -15.46 -20.98
N VAL A 797 -31.48 -15.58 -20.01
CA VAL A 797 -31.75 -15.24 -18.61
C VAL A 797 -31.01 -13.94 -18.32
N ILE A 798 -31.72 -12.88 -17.98
CA ILE A 798 -31.14 -11.57 -17.71
C ILE A 798 -31.65 -10.99 -16.39
N GLY A 799 -30.90 -10.08 -15.79
CA GLY A 799 -31.31 -9.35 -14.60
C GLY A 799 -30.63 -8.01 -14.48
N GLY A 800 -31.38 -7.04 -13.98
CA GLY A 800 -30.85 -5.70 -13.69
C GLY A 800 -30.44 -5.56 -12.23
N THR A 801 -29.32 -4.90 -11.97
CA THR A 801 -28.87 -4.60 -10.60
C THR A 801 -29.68 -3.41 -10.03
N GLY A 802 -30.17 -3.53 -8.80
CA GLY A 802 -31.12 -2.59 -8.20
C GLY A 802 -30.58 -1.16 -7.96
N ASP A 803 -29.27 -0.95 -8.05
CA ASP A 803 -28.60 0.35 -7.91
C ASP A 803 -28.52 1.14 -9.23
N ARG A 804 -29.21 0.70 -10.28
CA ARG A 804 -29.27 1.39 -11.57
C ARG A 804 -30.46 2.35 -11.62
N ARG A 805 -30.39 3.38 -12.50
CA ARG A 805 -31.52 4.24 -12.79
C ARG A 805 -32.62 3.45 -13.53
N ASP A 806 -33.86 3.88 -13.38
CA ASP A 806 -35.00 3.20 -14.01
C ASP A 806 -34.89 3.16 -15.53
N GLU A 807 -34.42 4.24 -16.14
CA GLU A 807 -34.18 4.33 -17.57
C GLU A 807 -33.12 3.32 -18.05
N ASP A 808 -32.03 3.12 -17.28
CA ASP A 808 -30.96 2.19 -17.62
C ASP A 808 -31.49 0.72 -17.55
N LEU A 809 -32.36 0.39 -16.59
CA LEU A 809 -33.00 -0.92 -16.48
C LEU A 809 -33.96 -1.18 -17.62
N ARG A 810 -34.79 -0.20 -18.02
CA ARG A 810 -35.68 -0.32 -19.18
C ARG A 810 -34.88 -0.45 -20.47
N GLU A 811 -33.83 0.37 -20.69
CA GLU A 811 -32.94 0.25 -21.84
C GLU A 811 -32.27 -1.11 -21.92
N PHE A 812 -31.79 -1.66 -20.79
CA PHE A 812 -31.19 -2.99 -20.72
C PHE A 812 -32.14 -4.07 -21.24
N GLY A 813 -33.40 -4.06 -20.76
CA GLY A 813 -34.44 -4.97 -21.24
C GLY A 813 -34.78 -4.74 -22.72
N ALA A 814 -34.93 -3.50 -23.15
CA ALA A 814 -35.24 -3.14 -24.54
C ALA A 814 -34.19 -3.65 -25.52
N VAL A 815 -32.88 -3.46 -25.18
CA VAL A 815 -31.76 -3.97 -25.98
C VAL A 815 -31.79 -5.50 -26.07
N ALA A 816 -32.05 -6.20 -24.96
CA ALA A 816 -32.14 -7.66 -24.97
C ALA A 816 -33.26 -8.17 -25.89
N ALA A 817 -34.40 -7.48 -25.92
CA ALA A 817 -35.53 -7.85 -26.75
C ALA A 817 -35.24 -7.89 -28.28
N ASP A 818 -34.25 -7.15 -28.74
CA ASP A 818 -33.86 -7.13 -30.15
C ASP A 818 -33.08 -8.40 -30.57
N PHE A 819 -32.46 -9.11 -29.63
CA PHE A 819 -31.54 -10.22 -29.91
C PHE A 819 -32.08 -11.60 -29.58
N PHE A 820 -33.00 -11.71 -28.61
CA PHE A 820 -33.46 -13.02 -28.09
C PHE A 820 -34.92 -13.28 -28.44
N ASP A 821 -35.27 -14.56 -28.74
CA ASP A 821 -36.65 -14.98 -29.04
C ASP A 821 -37.49 -15.12 -27.78
N ALA A 822 -36.88 -15.57 -26.66
CA ALA A 822 -37.50 -15.68 -25.34
C ALA A 822 -36.54 -15.17 -24.24
N ILE A 823 -37.09 -14.49 -23.23
CA ILE A 823 -36.34 -13.91 -22.14
C ILE A 823 -36.95 -14.26 -20.79
N VAL A 824 -36.16 -14.79 -19.86
CA VAL A 824 -36.51 -14.98 -18.45
C VAL A 824 -35.80 -13.92 -17.63
N VAL A 825 -36.57 -13.07 -16.94
CA VAL A 825 -36.01 -11.97 -16.13
C VAL A 825 -35.89 -12.39 -14.68
N ARG A 826 -34.65 -12.30 -14.14
CA ARG A 826 -34.32 -12.63 -12.75
C ARG A 826 -33.96 -11.39 -11.94
N GLU A 827 -33.76 -11.52 -10.64
CA GLU A 827 -33.19 -10.47 -9.77
C GLU A 827 -31.94 -10.96 -9.01
N ASP A 828 -31.07 -10.02 -8.64
CA ASP A 828 -29.98 -10.27 -7.71
C ASP A 828 -30.55 -10.53 -6.29
N ASP A 829 -29.89 -11.39 -5.48
CA ASP A 829 -30.31 -11.64 -4.10
C ASP A 829 -30.30 -10.36 -3.25
N ASN A 830 -29.35 -9.47 -3.51
CA ASN A 830 -29.28 -8.17 -2.89
C ASN A 830 -29.92 -7.09 -3.81
N PRO A 831 -31.10 -6.60 -3.50
CA PRO A 831 -31.81 -5.61 -4.32
C PRO A 831 -31.20 -4.19 -4.21
N ARG A 832 -30.09 -4.02 -3.48
CA ARG A 832 -29.32 -2.77 -3.37
C ARG A 832 -30.15 -1.51 -3.07
N GLY A 833 -31.15 -1.67 -2.18
CA GLY A 833 -32.00 -0.58 -1.73
C GLY A 833 -33.34 -0.45 -2.47
N ARG A 834 -33.61 -1.25 -3.52
CA ARG A 834 -34.93 -1.33 -4.17
C ARG A 834 -35.82 -2.37 -3.51
N PRO A 835 -37.14 -2.21 -3.56
CA PRO A 835 -38.07 -3.30 -3.25
C PRO A 835 -37.84 -4.52 -4.16
N ARG A 836 -37.98 -5.73 -3.60
CA ARG A 836 -37.86 -6.96 -4.35
C ARG A 836 -38.95 -7.03 -5.44
N GLY A 837 -38.57 -7.38 -6.67
CA GLY A 837 -39.46 -7.44 -7.83
C GLY A 837 -39.50 -6.18 -8.68
N GLU A 838 -39.03 -5.02 -8.16
CA GLU A 838 -39.11 -3.76 -8.91
C GLU A 838 -38.09 -3.72 -10.05
N SER A 839 -36.87 -4.20 -9.87
CA SER A 839 -35.87 -4.18 -10.95
C SER A 839 -36.25 -5.12 -12.09
N SER A 840 -36.81 -6.30 -11.78
CA SER A 840 -37.28 -7.23 -12.80
C SER A 840 -38.50 -6.68 -13.56
N GLN A 841 -39.37 -5.92 -12.90
CA GLN A 841 -40.50 -5.25 -13.56
C GLN A 841 -40.01 -4.18 -14.54
N LEU A 842 -39.06 -3.31 -14.14
CA LEU A 842 -38.52 -2.27 -15.00
C LEU A 842 -37.83 -2.83 -16.25
N VAL A 843 -37.03 -3.92 -16.08
CA VAL A 843 -36.42 -4.62 -17.20
C VAL A 843 -37.51 -5.20 -18.12
N THR A 844 -38.55 -5.80 -17.54
CA THR A 844 -39.69 -6.37 -18.31
C THR A 844 -40.49 -5.30 -19.04
N GLU A 845 -40.68 -4.14 -18.42
CA GLU A 845 -41.32 -2.98 -19.10
C GLU A 845 -40.55 -2.61 -20.37
N GLY A 846 -39.23 -2.50 -20.30
CA GLY A 846 -38.37 -2.25 -21.45
C GLY A 846 -38.50 -3.34 -22.53
N ILE A 847 -38.51 -4.59 -22.16
CA ILE A 847 -38.73 -5.72 -23.10
C ILE A 847 -40.07 -5.60 -23.80
N ARG A 848 -41.18 -5.43 -23.03
CA ARG A 848 -42.54 -5.37 -23.57
C ARG A 848 -42.71 -4.17 -24.51
N GLY A 849 -42.23 -2.98 -24.10
CA GLY A 849 -42.26 -1.78 -24.99
C GLY A 849 -41.58 -2.06 -26.32
N ARG A 850 -40.48 -2.77 -26.31
CA ARG A 850 -39.77 -3.12 -27.54
C ARG A 850 -40.43 -4.23 -28.33
N MET A 851 -41.09 -5.19 -27.67
CA MET A 851 -41.94 -6.21 -28.33
C MET A 851 -43.08 -5.58 -29.08
N ASP A 852 -43.75 -4.56 -28.51
CA ASP A 852 -44.84 -3.84 -29.14
C ASP A 852 -44.39 -3.07 -30.41
N GLU A 853 -43.12 -2.69 -30.47
CA GLU A 853 -42.45 -2.08 -31.61
C GLU A 853 -41.98 -3.11 -32.68
N GLY A 854 -42.17 -4.38 -32.45
CA GLY A 854 -41.81 -5.44 -33.38
C GLY A 854 -40.41 -6.03 -33.23
N ALA A 855 -39.80 -5.92 -32.06
CA ALA A 855 -38.55 -6.60 -31.74
C ALA A 855 -38.59 -8.11 -31.94
N ARG A 856 -37.44 -8.76 -31.86
CA ARG A 856 -37.31 -10.23 -32.02
C ARG A 856 -38.03 -11.02 -30.91
N CYS A 857 -38.03 -10.55 -29.68
CA CYS A 857 -38.60 -11.21 -28.53
C CYS A 857 -40.12 -11.48 -28.71
N ARG A 858 -40.56 -12.73 -28.43
CA ARG A 858 -41.96 -13.17 -28.48
C ARG A 858 -42.48 -13.63 -27.13
N ARG A 859 -41.59 -13.92 -26.17
CA ARG A 859 -41.92 -14.42 -24.83
C ARG A 859 -41.04 -13.77 -23.78
N VAL A 860 -41.67 -13.27 -22.72
CA VAL A 860 -40.99 -12.74 -21.55
C VAL A 860 -41.67 -13.28 -20.30
N GLU A 861 -40.85 -13.79 -19.37
CA GLU A 861 -41.29 -14.32 -18.06
C GLU A 861 -40.44 -13.73 -16.96
N ILE A 862 -40.99 -13.61 -15.75
CA ILE A 862 -40.25 -13.17 -14.56
C ILE A 862 -40.13 -14.37 -13.61
N THR A 863 -38.87 -14.78 -13.32
CA THR A 863 -38.53 -15.74 -12.29
C THR A 863 -37.45 -15.12 -11.42
N VAL A 864 -37.85 -14.60 -10.27
CA VAL A 864 -37.00 -13.74 -9.41
C VAL A 864 -35.75 -14.46 -8.92
N ASP A 865 -35.84 -15.75 -8.60
CA ASP A 865 -34.68 -16.57 -8.22
C ASP A 865 -33.82 -16.93 -9.42
N GLU A 866 -32.54 -16.68 -9.34
CA GLU A 866 -31.60 -16.82 -10.46
C GLU A 866 -31.46 -18.29 -10.91
N VAL A 867 -31.35 -19.23 -9.97
CA VAL A 867 -31.19 -20.67 -10.29
C VAL A 867 -32.48 -21.24 -10.89
N ALA A 868 -33.61 -20.81 -10.37
CA ALA A 868 -34.94 -21.19 -10.94
C ALA A 868 -35.13 -20.62 -12.36
N ALA A 869 -34.72 -19.35 -12.58
CA ALA A 869 -34.76 -18.71 -13.90
C ALA A 869 -33.93 -19.49 -14.95
N VAL A 870 -32.76 -19.99 -14.54
CA VAL A 870 -31.91 -20.83 -15.40
C VAL A 870 -32.63 -22.13 -15.74
N ARG A 871 -33.28 -22.78 -14.76
CA ARG A 871 -34.09 -24.00 -15.02
C ARG A 871 -35.22 -23.73 -16.01
N ASP A 872 -35.95 -22.63 -15.82
CA ASP A 872 -37.05 -22.25 -16.70
C ASP A 872 -36.54 -22.02 -18.14
N ALA A 873 -35.42 -21.32 -18.31
CA ALA A 873 -34.81 -21.11 -19.62
C ALA A 873 -34.36 -22.43 -20.27
N MET A 874 -33.78 -23.35 -19.50
CA MET A 874 -33.38 -24.67 -20.03
C MET A 874 -34.56 -25.57 -20.40
N VAL A 875 -35.72 -25.43 -19.75
CA VAL A 875 -36.96 -26.12 -20.14
C VAL A 875 -37.51 -25.59 -21.47
N LEU A 876 -37.29 -24.33 -21.80
CA LEU A 876 -37.69 -23.72 -23.07
C LEU A 876 -36.81 -24.13 -24.25
N ALA A 877 -35.59 -24.59 -23.99
CA ALA A 877 -34.58 -24.88 -24.99
C ALA A 877 -34.70 -26.30 -25.56
N ASN A 878 -34.47 -26.44 -26.87
CA ASN A 878 -34.38 -27.71 -27.57
C ASN A 878 -32.94 -27.97 -28.01
N PRO A 879 -32.53 -29.22 -28.26
CA PRO A 879 -31.20 -29.49 -28.83
C PRO A 879 -30.97 -28.67 -30.12
N GLY A 880 -29.84 -28.01 -30.20
CA GLY A 880 -29.52 -27.06 -31.27
C GLY A 880 -29.74 -25.60 -30.91
N ASP A 881 -30.50 -25.28 -29.87
CA ASP A 881 -30.77 -23.90 -29.44
C ASP A 881 -29.58 -23.29 -28.67
N LEU A 882 -29.62 -21.95 -28.55
CA LEU A 882 -28.63 -21.14 -27.83
C LEU A 882 -29.29 -20.50 -26.60
N VAL A 883 -28.72 -20.76 -25.43
CA VAL A 883 -29.15 -20.18 -24.16
C VAL A 883 -28.06 -19.30 -23.60
N VAL A 884 -28.39 -18.04 -23.30
CA VAL A 884 -27.46 -17.06 -22.73
C VAL A 884 -27.86 -16.74 -21.30
N LEU A 885 -26.96 -16.96 -20.36
CA LEU A 885 -27.18 -16.80 -18.94
C LEU A 885 -26.37 -15.62 -18.40
N CYS A 886 -27.02 -14.47 -18.19
CA CYS A 886 -26.44 -13.33 -17.50
C CYS A 886 -26.67 -13.48 -16.00
N VAL A 887 -25.71 -14.11 -15.31
CA VAL A 887 -25.86 -14.57 -13.93
C VAL A 887 -24.71 -14.12 -13.02
N ASP A 888 -24.99 -14.06 -11.72
CA ASP A 888 -24.03 -13.70 -10.67
C ASP A 888 -23.53 -14.94 -9.90
N LYS A 889 -24.41 -15.90 -9.65
CA LYS A 889 -24.13 -17.16 -8.91
C LYS A 889 -23.46 -18.23 -9.79
N HIS A 890 -22.36 -17.87 -10.45
CA HIS A 890 -21.74 -18.75 -11.46
C HIS A 890 -21.50 -20.19 -11.01
N ALA A 891 -21.07 -20.40 -9.76
CA ALA A 891 -20.78 -21.74 -9.24
C ALA A 891 -22.04 -22.61 -9.10
N GLN A 892 -23.13 -22.02 -8.61
CA GLN A 892 -24.40 -22.72 -8.45
C GLN A 892 -25.05 -23.04 -9.80
N VAL A 893 -24.96 -22.06 -10.74
CA VAL A 893 -25.46 -22.25 -12.10
C VAL A 893 -24.66 -23.33 -12.83
N LEU A 894 -23.35 -23.35 -12.68
CA LEU A 894 -22.53 -24.40 -13.31
C LEU A 894 -22.86 -25.78 -12.76
N SER A 895 -22.98 -25.94 -11.43
CA SER A 895 -23.39 -27.21 -10.80
C SER A 895 -24.74 -27.68 -11.32
N LEU A 896 -25.72 -26.77 -11.46
CA LEU A 896 -26.99 -27.07 -12.04
C LEU A 896 -26.89 -27.59 -13.50
N LEU A 897 -26.06 -26.93 -14.32
CA LEU A 897 -25.85 -27.33 -15.72
C LEU A 897 -25.12 -28.68 -15.83
N GLU A 898 -24.18 -28.95 -14.95
CA GLU A 898 -23.47 -30.24 -14.84
C GLU A 898 -24.45 -31.34 -14.45
N ASP A 899 -25.32 -31.13 -13.43
CA ASP A 899 -26.35 -32.07 -13.03
C ASP A 899 -27.35 -32.35 -14.18
N MET A 900 -27.74 -31.30 -14.92
CA MET A 900 -28.61 -31.44 -16.09
C MET A 900 -27.94 -32.22 -17.24
N SER A 901 -26.63 -32.06 -17.39
CA SER A 901 -25.85 -32.79 -18.40
C SER A 901 -25.75 -34.28 -18.08
N GLN A 902 -25.65 -34.66 -16.79
CA GLN A 902 -25.42 -36.03 -16.32
C GLN A 902 -26.71 -36.85 -16.11
N SER A 903 -27.86 -36.17 -15.83
CA SER A 903 -29.10 -36.90 -15.58
C SER A 903 -29.61 -37.61 -16.85
N ALA A 904 -29.88 -38.91 -16.76
CA ALA A 904 -30.42 -39.71 -17.85
C ALA A 904 -31.77 -39.15 -18.35
N TYR A 905 -31.99 -39.17 -19.65
CA TYR A 905 -33.28 -38.81 -20.28
C TYR A 905 -34.41 -39.63 -19.63
N PRO A 906 -35.54 -39.04 -19.19
CA PRO A 906 -36.70 -39.79 -18.80
C PRO A 906 -37.44 -40.32 -20.04
N GLY A 907 -36.83 -41.20 -20.80
CA GLY A 907 -37.43 -41.72 -22.04
C GLY A 907 -36.64 -42.79 -22.79
N ALA A 908 -35.40 -43.06 -22.40
CA ALA A 908 -34.67 -44.21 -22.95
C ALA A 908 -35.13 -45.48 -22.20
N ARG A 909 -36.04 -46.27 -22.82
CA ARG A 909 -36.27 -47.66 -22.42
C ARG A 909 -34.97 -48.41 -22.61
N THR A 910 -34.34 -48.81 -21.52
CA THR A 910 -33.32 -49.86 -21.49
C THR A 910 -34.06 -51.19 -21.47
N ASP A 911 -34.31 -51.75 -22.64
CA ASP A 911 -34.59 -53.21 -22.79
C ASP A 911 -33.21 -53.88 -22.92
N GLU A 912 -32.61 -54.23 -21.81
CA GLU A 912 -31.64 -55.33 -21.69
C GLU A 912 -31.50 -55.62 -20.18
N GLU A 913 -32.32 -56.65 -19.74
CA GLU A 913 -32.11 -57.31 -18.46
C GLU A 913 -30.84 -58.16 -18.54
N HIS A 914 -29.79 -57.72 -17.79
CA HIS A 914 -28.80 -58.69 -17.32
C HIS A 914 -29.16 -59.05 -15.88
N PRO A 915 -29.15 -60.34 -15.55
CA PRO A 915 -29.48 -60.80 -14.18
C PRO A 915 -28.32 -60.46 -13.27
N GLY A 916 -28.57 -59.55 -12.31
CA GLY A 916 -27.65 -59.16 -11.27
C GLY A 916 -27.38 -60.27 -10.27
N ASP A 917 -26.17 -60.36 -9.85
CA ASP A 917 -25.69 -61.15 -8.71
C ASP A 917 -26.25 -60.55 -7.40
N PRO A 918 -26.95 -61.28 -6.55
CA PRO A 918 -27.70 -60.76 -5.41
C PRO A 918 -26.86 -60.55 -4.11
N ASP A 919 -25.54 -60.65 -4.15
CA ASP A 919 -24.72 -60.67 -2.94
C ASP A 919 -23.69 -59.51 -2.85
N LEU A 920 -24.11 -58.24 -2.95
CA LEU A 920 -23.28 -57.11 -2.53
C LEU A 920 -24.10 -56.09 -1.71
N ASP A 921 -23.83 -56.08 -0.42
CA ASP A 921 -24.42 -55.17 0.56
C ASP A 921 -23.92 -53.73 0.33
N PRO A 922 -24.80 -52.70 0.20
CA PRO A 922 -24.43 -51.31 0.06
C PRO A 922 -23.66 -50.69 1.26
N ALA A 923 -23.61 -51.43 2.38
CA ALA A 923 -22.88 -50.97 3.57
C ALA A 923 -21.36 -51.11 3.45
N GLU A 924 -20.84 -52.04 2.63
CA GLU A 924 -19.39 -52.25 2.49
C GLU A 924 -18.70 -51.18 1.62
N LEU A 925 -19.41 -50.46 0.76
CA LEU A 925 -18.85 -49.38 -0.07
C LEU A 925 -18.62 -48.10 0.71
N HIS A 926 -19.26 -47.91 1.86
CA HIS A 926 -19.03 -46.73 2.72
C HIS A 926 -17.87 -46.90 3.71
N GLU A 927 -17.51 -48.12 4.08
CA GLU A 927 -16.39 -48.38 4.98
C GLU A 927 -15.03 -48.30 4.27
N SER A 928 -14.97 -48.70 3.00
CA SER A 928 -13.74 -48.64 2.20
C SER A 928 -13.29 -47.20 1.88
N ALA A 929 -14.23 -46.29 1.70
CA ALA A 929 -13.93 -44.85 1.48
C ALA A 929 -13.54 -44.13 2.78
N ALA A 930 -14.04 -44.57 3.93
CA ALA A 930 -13.65 -44.00 5.24
C ALA A 930 -12.30 -44.54 5.70
N ALA A 931 -11.91 -45.76 5.40
CA ALA A 931 -10.63 -46.35 5.71
C ALA A 931 -9.49 -45.70 4.94
N SER A 932 -9.68 -45.42 3.63
CA SER A 932 -8.69 -44.73 2.78
C SER A 932 -8.46 -43.27 3.20
N ALA A 933 -9.46 -42.59 3.77
CA ALA A 933 -9.33 -41.22 4.27
C ALA A 933 -8.66 -41.16 5.66
N GLN A 934 -8.64 -42.26 6.39
CA GLN A 934 -8.04 -42.35 7.71
C GLN A 934 -6.56 -42.78 7.62
N GLU A 935 -6.21 -43.62 6.64
CA GLU A 935 -4.78 -43.92 6.33
C GLU A 935 -4.04 -42.71 5.78
N ALA A 936 -4.65 -41.89 4.94
CA ALA A 936 -4.06 -40.64 4.46
C ALA A 936 -3.88 -39.55 5.55
N ARG A 937 -4.52 -39.68 6.72
CA ARG A 937 -4.33 -38.81 7.88
C ARG A 937 -3.30 -39.32 8.88
N ALA A 938 -3.03 -40.61 8.90
CA ALA A 938 -2.05 -41.25 9.77
C ALA A 938 -0.60 -40.99 9.27
N ASP A 939 -0.38 -41.01 7.96
CA ASP A 939 0.93 -40.74 7.36
C ASP A 939 1.42 -39.25 7.51
N TYR A 940 0.55 -38.34 7.97
CA TYR A 940 0.93 -36.91 8.21
C TYR A 940 1.24 -36.59 9.69
N ALA A 941 1.10 -37.55 10.60
CA ALA A 941 1.23 -37.32 12.04
C ALA A 941 2.53 -37.86 12.67
N GLU A 942 3.40 -38.59 11.93
CA GLU A 942 4.65 -39.14 12.41
C GLU A 942 5.85 -38.67 11.55
N ALA A 943 6.20 -37.37 11.63
CA ALA A 943 7.51 -36.89 11.25
C ALA A 943 8.08 -36.00 12.36
N GLU A 944 8.86 -36.61 13.24
CA GLU A 944 9.72 -35.88 14.19
C GLU A 944 10.82 -35.11 13.45
N PRO A 945 11.23 -33.91 13.94
CA PRO A 945 12.29 -33.11 13.32
C PRO A 945 13.68 -33.61 13.78
N GLY A 946 14.46 -34.07 12.84
CA GLY A 946 15.88 -34.22 13.06
C GLY A 946 16.54 -35.46 12.44
N GLN A 947 16.86 -35.41 11.15
CA GLN A 947 18.07 -36.06 10.62
C GLN A 947 18.53 -35.40 9.31
N VAL A 948 19.73 -34.85 9.34
CA VAL A 948 20.46 -34.32 8.18
C VAL A 948 21.00 -35.52 7.37
N VAL A 949 20.68 -35.58 6.11
CA VAL A 949 21.29 -36.49 5.13
C VAL A 949 22.10 -35.67 4.12
N PRO A 950 23.38 -35.99 3.86
CA PRO A 950 24.23 -35.25 2.94
C PRO A 950 23.93 -35.61 1.50
N GLN A 951 23.94 -34.57 0.66
CA GLN A 951 23.84 -34.71 -0.81
C GLN A 951 25.19 -35.17 -1.42
N PRO A 952 25.14 -35.84 -2.60
CA PRO A 952 26.33 -36.05 -3.44
C PRO A 952 26.67 -34.81 -4.26
#